data_a86d1c79fced6e67e217c1121ea1a5a4
#
_entry.id   a86d1c79fced6e67e217c1121ea1a5a4
#
_cell.length_a   1.000
_cell.length_b   1.000
_cell.length_c   1.000
_cell.angle_alpha   90.00
_cell.angle_beta   90.00
_cell.angle_gamma   90.00
#
_symmetry.space_group_name_H-M   'P 1'
#
loop_
_entity.id
_entity.type
_entity.pdbx_description
1 polymer ?
#
loop_
_entity_poly.entity_id
_entity_poly.type
_entity_poly.pdbx_seq_one_letter_code
_entity_poly.pdbx_strand_id
1 'polypeptide(L)'
;NGHRISVNYVDQFADDTIGLALTVASMESPRQEQHFRGWGYAGANADNAAAGVDVAEGTTILGGHDSFARSAMLERDSIAAVVEWAPTDKLNVQVDALYIDFVEDDVRRGLEEGGAEWGTGEYTITGVENGLVTSGYYDGFYSVIRNDARTQEADLTTVGVNAEYILNDNWTLEFDYSTGKVEKDIIDVESYSGVGRAGIDGRPITARSWEMTTTGAVYSDHPSIAPVDLTDESLIRLAGPQAWGAPIIGADAQDGFVNQPNYEEDLDTYRFDAKGYVEWGVVTGMSAGVIYSDRSKTKENNGAYLTAPSYPGDAAIPDVLGVVPLDFIGIDGILAYDSLGLFQSGYYTATDAKLVQNDRLGDSYTVDEELLTFYTKFDLEMEVGDIYIRGNVGVQVVNADQQSTGFSTTSDADGMTVAVPVSGGADYTDVLPTLNLSAEVAEGQFVRFALGKVISRPRMDDMRPNTQASFAFNDNQITSTDPENGPWSGSSGNPELKPLEANQLDIAYENYFSDTGYVAASFFYKDIKNWHRDTSVLTDFSDVYIPDLHQGSEGQTPATFLGSVGSVLDGFEGYVRGYELQGSLPGELLHDSLEGFGLFASATFMEGEVDAAPTQTETRIPGLSEESYSMTFFYESDGFEFRVAATKRDDYLTEERGTSLALVDATKQGGT
;
A
#
# COMPACT_ATOMS: atom_id res chain seq x y z
N ASN A 1 20.86 11.68 12.71
CA ASN A 1 21.46 11.76 11.37
C ASN A 1 21.63 10.34 10.86
N GLY A 2 21.03 10.05 9.69
CA GLY A 2 21.22 8.76 9.03
C GLY A 2 22.56 8.69 8.32
N HIS A 3 22.95 7.48 7.94
CA HIS A 3 24.13 7.25 7.10
C HIS A 3 23.91 6.08 6.15
N ARG A 4 24.71 6.04 5.10
CA ARG A 4 24.82 4.91 4.19
C ARG A 4 26.29 4.71 3.85
N ILE A 5 26.77 3.50 4.01
CA ILE A 5 28.12 3.10 3.69
C ILE A 5 28.03 1.91 2.73
N SER A 6 28.83 1.93 1.67
CA SER A 6 28.97 0.79 0.78
C SER A 6 30.43 0.58 0.39
N VAL A 7 30.82 -0.68 0.30
CA VAL A 7 32.15 -1.10 -0.14
C VAL A 7 31.96 -2.07 -1.31
N ASN A 8 32.62 -1.78 -2.41
CA ASN A 8 32.57 -2.61 -3.61
C ASN A 8 33.99 -3.09 -3.93
N TYR A 9 34.10 -4.38 -4.25
CA TYR A 9 35.33 -5.00 -4.76
C TYR A 9 35.01 -5.67 -6.07
N VAL A 10 35.82 -5.39 -7.10
CA VAL A 10 35.72 -6.03 -8.41
C VAL A 10 37.12 -6.40 -8.85
N ASP A 11 37.32 -7.65 -9.25
CA ASP A 11 38.60 -8.14 -9.74
C ASP A 11 38.42 -9.30 -10.73
N GLN A 12 39.47 -9.58 -11.48
CA GLN A 12 39.53 -10.69 -12.44
C GLN A 12 40.71 -11.62 -12.12
N PHE A 13 40.52 -12.92 -12.31
CA PHE A 13 41.46 -13.96 -11.94
C PHE A 13 41.60 -14.98 -13.10
N ALA A 14 42.63 -15.82 -13.02
CA ALA A 14 42.85 -16.96 -13.91
C ALA A 14 42.90 -16.55 -15.39
N ASP A 15 43.76 -15.57 -15.71
CA ASP A 15 43.91 -14.99 -17.07
C ASP A 15 42.56 -14.47 -17.63
N ASP A 16 41.82 -13.70 -16.80
CA ASP A 16 40.54 -13.05 -17.08
C ASP A 16 39.37 -14.01 -17.34
N THR A 17 39.52 -15.29 -16.97
CA THR A 17 38.45 -16.29 -17.13
C THR A 17 37.49 -16.34 -15.93
N ILE A 18 37.84 -15.69 -14.80
CA ILE A 18 36.99 -15.59 -13.62
C ILE A 18 36.88 -14.13 -13.21
N GLY A 19 35.66 -13.60 -13.21
CA GLY A 19 35.32 -12.29 -12.65
C GLY A 19 34.65 -12.45 -11.27
N LEU A 20 34.96 -11.55 -10.34
CA LEU A 20 34.30 -11.45 -9.03
C LEU A 20 33.89 -10.01 -8.78
N ALA A 21 32.63 -9.80 -8.44
CA ALA A 21 32.14 -8.56 -7.86
C ALA A 21 31.50 -8.86 -6.50
N LEU A 22 31.91 -8.07 -5.48
CA LEU A 22 31.37 -8.18 -4.13
C LEU A 22 30.97 -6.79 -3.65
N THR A 23 29.76 -6.66 -3.13
CA THR A 23 29.23 -5.44 -2.54
C THR A 23 28.74 -5.73 -1.13
N VAL A 24 29.14 -4.90 -0.17
CA VAL A 24 28.58 -4.87 1.19
C VAL A 24 28.08 -3.45 1.43
N ALA A 25 26.85 -3.31 1.90
CA ALA A 25 26.29 -2.01 2.23
C ALA A 25 25.51 -2.06 3.54
N SER A 26 25.60 -0.98 4.30
CA SER A 26 24.87 -0.73 5.55
C SER A 26 24.22 0.64 5.50
N MET A 27 22.99 0.75 5.97
CA MET A 27 22.24 2.00 5.99
C MET A 27 21.43 2.13 7.26
N GLU A 28 21.51 3.30 7.89
CA GLU A 28 20.57 3.76 8.90
C GLU A 28 19.82 5.00 8.39
N SER A 29 18.51 5.00 8.49
CA SER A 29 17.66 6.10 8.03
C SER A 29 16.63 6.47 9.10
N PRO A 30 16.92 7.47 9.96
CA PRO A 30 15.95 7.96 10.93
C PRO A 30 14.88 8.81 10.26
N ARG A 31 13.64 8.65 10.72
CA ARG A 31 12.50 9.46 10.29
C ARG A 31 11.76 10.00 11.51
N GLN A 32 11.33 11.26 11.42
CA GLN A 32 10.40 11.87 12.37
C GLN A 32 9.24 12.48 11.64
N GLU A 33 8.04 12.33 12.19
CA GLU A 33 6.80 12.73 11.56
C GLU A 33 5.82 13.24 12.62
N GLN A 34 5.05 14.27 12.27
CA GLN A 34 3.88 14.72 13.01
C GLN A 34 2.65 14.40 12.16
N HIS A 35 1.73 13.65 12.70
CA HIS A 35 0.60 13.10 11.99
C HIS A 35 -0.71 13.50 12.65
N PHE A 36 -1.65 14.02 11.87
CA PHE A 36 -3.03 14.26 12.25
C PHE A 36 -3.94 13.45 11.32
N ARG A 37 -4.85 12.67 11.89
CA ARG A 37 -5.88 11.96 11.15
C ARG A 37 -7.26 12.24 11.76
N GLY A 38 -8.16 12.85 10.98
CA GLY A 38 -9.59 12.93 11.31
C GLY A 38 -10.29 11.60 11.02
N TRP A 39 -11.21 11.18 11.89
CA TRP A 39 -11.94 9.91 11.70
C TRP A 39 -13.16 10.02 10.78
N GLY A 40 -13.30 11.12 10.08
CA GLY A 40 -14.42 11.42 9.22
C GLY A 40 -15.26 12.57 9.77
N TYR A 41 -16.36 12.81 9.10
CA TYR A 41 -17.18 14.00 9.33
C TYR A 41 -18.64 13.59 9.46
N ALA A 42 -19.17 13.73 10.68
CA ALA A 42 -20.57 13.51 10.98
C ALA A 42 -21.45 14.68 10.50
N GLY A 43 -22.74 14.46 10.40
CA GLY A 43 -23.72 15.55 10.22
C GLY A 43 -23.74 16.47 11.45
N ALA A 44 -23.55 17.77 11.23
CA ALA A 44 -23.61 18.75 12.32
C ALA A 44 -25.05 18.96 12.81
N ASN A 45 -25.25 18.96 14.13
CA ASN A 45 -26.55 19.28 14.72
C ASN A 45 -26.69 20.80 14.86
N ALA A 46 -27.65 21.40 14.15
CA ALA A 46 -27.92 22.83 14.20
C ALA A 46 -28.35 23.35 15.60
N ASP A 47 -28.91 22.49 16.44
CA ASP A 47 -29.28 22.84 17.82
C ASP A 47 -28.05 23.15 18.70
N ASN A 48 -26.88 22.68 18.30
CA ASN A 48 -25.61 22.92 18.98
C ASN A 48 -24.90 24.20 18.50
N ALA A 49 -25.53 25.00 17.65
CA ALA A 49 -24.95 26.26 17.18
C ALA A 49 -24.94 27.35 18.26
N ALA A 50 -23.81 28.03 18.43
CA ALA A 50 -23.73 29.23 19.24
C ALA A 50 -24.62 30.34 18.67
N ALA A 51 -25.01 31.31 19.51
CA ALA A 51 -25.87 32.43 19.10
C ALA A 51 -25.25 33.18 17.91
N GLY A 52 -25.97 33.22 16.80
CA GLY A 52 -25.56 33.94 15.57
C GLY A 52 -24.75 33.09 14.59
N VAL A 53 -24.53 31.80 14.84
CA VAL A 53 -23.94 30.86 13.90
C VAL A 53 -25.05 30.16 13.14
N ASP A 54 -24.98 30.17 11.80
CA ASP A 54 -25.93 29.49 10.92
C ASP A 54 -25.35 28.12 10.50
N VAL A 55 -26.09 27.06 10.74
CA VAL A 55 -25.70 25.67 10.37
C VAL A 55 -26.73 25.16 9.37
N ALA A 56 -26.39 25.22 8.10
CA ALA A 56 -27.24 24.75 7.01
C ALA A 56 -27.38 23.22 7.04
N GLU A 57 -28.46 22.71 6.44
CA GLU A 57 -28.62 21.26 6.21
C GLU A 57 -27.47 20.72 5.38
N GLY A 58 -26.93 19.56 5.76
CA GLY A 58 -25.77 18.95 5.11
C GLY A 58 -24.41 19.49 5.57
N THR A 59 -24.37 20.43 6.54
CA THR A 59 -23.11 20.84 7.20
C THR A 59 -22.53 19.65 7.95
N THR A 60 -21.21 19.46 7.83
CA THR A 60 -20.47 18.36 8.49
C THR A 60 -19.54 18.90 9.59
N ILE A 61 -19.23 18.04 10.56
CA ILE A 61 -18.35 18.32 11.70
C ILE A 61 -17.35 17.18 11.89
N LEU A 62 -16.11 17.49 12.30
CA LEU A 62 -15.09 16.49 12.63
C LEU A 62 -15.60 15.51 13.69
N GLY A 63 -15.58 14.21 13.38
CA GLY A 63 -16.07 13.15 14.25
C GLY A 63 -15.18 12.90 15.46
N GLY A 64 -13.88 12.95 15.26
CA GLY A 64 -12.81 12.73 16.23
C GLY A 64 -11.48 12.65 15.52
N HIS A 65 -10.39 12.38 16.25
CA HIS A 65 -9.06 12.31 15.66
C HIS A 65 -8.13 11.35 16.40
N ASP A 66 -7.09 10.93 15.69
CA ASP A 66 -5.84 10.46 16.26
C ASP A 66 -4.68 11.31 15.75
N SER A 67 -3.75 11.62 16.64
CA SER A 67 -2.62 12.48 16.33
C SER A 67 -1.37 12.00 17.04
N PHE A 68 -0.29 11.84 16.28
CA PHE A 68 0.94 11.20 16.75
C PHE A 68 2.19 12.01 16.41
N ALA A 69 3.10 12.10 17.39
CA ALA A 69 4.52 12.32 17.15
C ALA A 69 5.16 10.94 16.91
N ARG A 70 5.66 10.71 15.71
CA ARG A 70 6.22 9.44 15.26
C ARG A 70 7.72 9.55 15.08
N SER A 71 8.46 8.54 15.52
CA SER A 71 9.89 8.38 15.28
C SER A 71 10.15 6.97 14.80
N ALA A 72 10.82 6.84 13.66
CA ALA A 72 11.20 5.55 13.12
C ALA A 72 12.70 5.51 12.81
N MET A 73 13.28 4.32 12.93
CA MET A 73 14.63 4.00 12.50
C MET A 73 14.57 2.81 11.57
N LEU A 74 15.07 3.01 10.36
CA LEU A 74 15.27 1.95 9.38
C LEU A 74 16.74 1.57 9.36
N GLU A 75 17.03 0.30 9.59
CA GLU A 75 18.34 -0.30 9.44
C GLU A 75 18.29 -1.32 8.31
N ARG A 76 19.29 -1.33 7.44
CA ARG A 76 19.39 -2.28 6.36
C ARG A 76 20.82 -2.64 6.07
N ASP A 77 21.13 -3.91 6.26
CA ASP A 77 22.43 -4.50 5.91
C ASP A 77 22.26 -5.39 4.68
N SER A 78 23.20 -5.35 3.76
CA SER A 78 23.14 -6.14 2.54
C SER A 78 24.50 -6.61 2.07
N ILE A 79 24.52 -7.82 1.50
CA ILE A 79 25.68 -8.37 0.81
C ILE A 79 25.22 -8.91 -0.55
N ALA A 80 25.94 -8.52 -1.60
CA ALA A 80 25.72 -9.03 -2.95
C ALA A 80 27.04 -9.56 -3.52
N ALA A 81 27.00 -10.69 -4.20
CA ALA A 81 28.14 -11.28 -4.86
C ALA A 81 27.75 -11.73 -6.26
N VAL A 82 28.64 -11.48 -7.23
CA VAL A 82 28.53 -11.98 -8.59
C VAL A 82 29.86 -12.65 -8.95
N VAL A 83 29.78 -13.88 -9.43
CA VAL A 83 30.91 -14.63 -9.98
C VAL A 83 30.62 -14.95 -11.42
N GLU A 84 31.46 -14.49 -12.30
CA GLU A 84 31.44 -14.80 -13.73
C GLU A 84 32.56 -15.78 -14.04
N TRP A 85 32.28 -16.83 -14.80
CA TRP A 85 33.25 -17.84 -15.20
C TRP A 85 33.13 -18.15 -16.69
N ALA A 86 34.18 -17.80 -17.45
CA ALA A 86 34.31 -18.03 -18.87
C ALA A 86 35.41 -19.10 -19.13
N PRO A 87 35.14 -20.41 -18.91
CA PRO A 87 36.16 -21.46 -19.07
C PRO A 87 36.63 -21.65 -20.51
N THR A 88 35.82 -21.20 -21.45
CA THR A 88 36.13 -21.23 -22.90
C THR A 88 35.50 -20.02 -23.57
N ASP A 89 35.95 -19.70 -24.78
CA ASP A 89 35.36 -18.62 -25.61
C ASP A 89 33.87 -18.86 -25.96
N LYS A 90 33.32 -20.04 -25.63
CA LYS A 90 31.97 -20.45 -25.98
C LYS A 90 31.01 -20.57 -24.78
N LEU A 91 31.53 -20.63 -23.57
CA LEU A 91 30.73 -20.83 -22.38
C LEU A 91 31.02 -19.71 -21.39
N ASN A 92 29.96 -18.99 -21.03
CA ASN A 92 29.96 -18.07 -19.91
C ASN A 92 28.94 -18.53 -18.87
N VAL A 93 29.33 -18.57 -17.61
CA VAL A 93 28.45 -18.89 -16.48
C VAL A 93 28.56 -17.77 -15.47
N GLN A 94 27.42 -17.22 -15.08
CA GLN A 94 27.29 -16.24 -14.00
C GLN A 94 26.51 -16.87 -12.83
N VAL A 95 27.02 -16.66 -11.64
CA VAL A 95 26.30 -16.96 -10.39
C VAL A 95 26.23 -15.68 -9.58
N ASP A 96 25.05 -15.31 -9.18
CA ASP A 96 24.82 -14.17 -8.31
C ASP A 96 24.03 -14.55 -7.06
N ALA A 97 24.28 -13.83 -5.99
CA ALA A 97 23.56 -13.97 -4.72
C ALA A 97 23.39 -12.60 -4.04
N LEU A 98 22.23 -12.39 -3.46
CA LEU A 98 21.91 -11.23 -2.65
C LEU A 98 21.26 -11.67 -1.34
N TYR A 99 21.76 -11.11 -0.23
CA TYR A 99 21.11 -11.17 1.06
C TYR A 99 20.88 -9.76 1.60
N ILE A 100 19.69 -9.52 2.13
CA ILE A 100 19.31 -8.27 2.78
C ILE A 100 18.67 -8.60 4.11
N ASP A 101 19.19 -8.01 5.17
CA ASP A 101 18.56 -7.92 6.49
C ASP A 101 18.00 -6.51 6.67
N PHE A 102 16.73 -6.41 7.04
CA PHE A 102 15.97 -5.19 7.16
C PHE A 102 15.25 -5.15 8.50
N VAL A 103 15.49 -4.09 9.28
CA VAL A 103 14.78 -3.83 10.52
C VAL A 103 14.22 -2.42 10.51
N GLU A 104 12.95 -2.27 10.82
CA GLU A 104 12.32 -0.97 11.03
C GLU A 104 11.66 -0.94 12.41
N ASP A 105 12.21 -0.09 13.30
CA ASP A 105 11.61 0.25 14.58
C ASP A 105 10.86 1.57 14.48
N ASP A 106 9.61 1.59 14.94
CA ASP A 106 8.71 2.72 14.86
C ASP A 106 8.00 2.93 16.21
N VAL A 107 8.08 4.13 16.75
CA VAL A 107 7.40 4.53 17.97
C VAL A 107 6.45 5.67 17.65
N ARG A 108 5.16 5.47 17.98
CA ARG A 108 4.08 6.43 17.78
C ARG A 108 3.51 6.84 19.14
N ARG A 109 3.72 8.08 19.51
CA ARG A 109 3.22 8.65 20.77
C ARG A 109 2.22 9.74 20.47
N GLY A 110 1.02 9.60 21.01
CA GLY A 110 -0.06 10.52 20.65
C GLY A 110 -1.34 10.29 21.41
N LEU A 111 -2.39 10.80 20.85
CA LEU A 111 -3.74 10.80 21.41
C LEU A 111 -4.74 10.29 20.39
N GLU A 112 -5.75 9.63 20.92
CA GLU A 112 -6.99 9.31 20.25
C GLU A 112 -8.13 9.93 21.05
N GLU A 113 -8.87 10.86 20.45
CA GLU A 113 -9.93 11.63 21.11
C GLU A 113 -11.19 11.67 20.27
N GLY A 114 -12.33 11.38 20.89
CA GLY A 114 -13.64 11.60 20.30
C GLY A 114 -13.91 13.10 20.11
N GLY A 115 -14.89 13.40 19.25
CA GLY A 115 -15.34 14.76 18.99
C GLY A 115 -16.87 14.78 18.94
N ALA A 116 -17.43 15.11 17.79
CA ALA A 116 -18.88 15.00 17.57
C ALA A 116 -19.37 13.55 17.59
N GLU A 117 -18.47 12.60 17.33
CA GLU A 117 -18.71 11.15 17.46
C GLU A 117 -17.77 10.58 18.53
N TRP A 118 -18.18 9.49 19.17
CA TRP A 118 -17.44 8.81 20.26
C TRP A 118 -17.03 9.69 21.46
N GLY A 119 -17.60 10.90 21.56
CA GLY A 119 -17.56 11.74 22.74
C GLY A 119 -18.84 11.55 23.58
N THR A 120 -19.13 12.51 24.45
CA THR A 120 -20.40 12.55 25.23
C THR A 120 -21.60 12.98 24.37
N GLY A 121 -21.37 13.39 23.11
CA GLY A 121 -22.39 13.96 22.23
C GLY A 121 -22.69 15.44 22.49
N GLU A 122 -22.06 16.06 23.50
CA GLU A 122 -22.24 17.47 23.85
C GLU A 122 -21.12 18.28 23.22
N TYR A 123 -21.49 19.23 22.34
CA TYR A 123 -20.56 20.14 21.69
C TYR A 123 -21.26 21.44 21.27
N THR A 124 -20.50 22.51 21.09
CA THR A 124 -20.99 23.79 20.59
C THR A 124 -20.24 24.21 19.34
N ILE A 125 -20.99 24.60 18.30
CA ILE A 125 -20.45 25.08 17.03
C ILE A 125 -20.27 26.60 17.10
N THR A 126 -19.06 27.12 16.83
CA THR A 126 -18.77 28.55 16.87
C THR A 126 -18.43 29.12 15.49
N GLY A 127 -18.10 28.29 14.50
CA GLY A 127 -17.79 28.70 13.14
C GLY A 127 -18.17 27.64 12.11
N VAL A 128 -18.66 28.10 10.95
CA VAL A 128 -18.99 27.24 9.80
C VAL A 128 -18.51 27.95 8.54
N GLU A 129 -17.84 27.21 7.65
CA GLU A 129 -17.38 27.69 6.37
C GLU A 129 -17.55 26.62 5.30
N ASN A 130 -18.16 26.98 4.15
CA ASN A 130 -18.35 26.07 3.00
C ASN A 130 -19.00 24.71 3.35
N GLY A 131 -19.93 24.68 4.31
CA GLY A 131 -20.61 23.45 4.72
C GLY A 131 -19.81 22.57 5.67
N LEU A 132 -18.68 23.06 6.20
CA LEU A 132 -17.87 22.42 7.23
C LEU A 132 -17.89 23.27 8.51
N VAL A 133 -18.05 22.64 9.66
CA VAL A 133 -17.80 23.30 10.95
C VAL A 133 -16.29 23.49 11.11
N THR A 134 -15.87 24.73 11.22
CA THR A 134 -14.44 25.09 11.29
C THR A 134 -13.96 25.41 12.69
N SER A 135 -14.86 25.66 13.64
CA SER A 135 -14.49 25.87 15.03
C SER A 135 -15.63 25.54 15.99
N GLY A 136 -15.26 25.20 17.21
CA GLY A 136 -16.19 24.85 18.26
C GLY A 136 -15.51 24.43 19.54
N TYR A 137 -16.25 23.84 20.43
CA TYR A 137 -15.73 23.13 21.59
C TYR A 137 -16.54 21.87 21.88
N TYR A 138 -15.84 20.83 22.34
CA TYR A 138 -16.40 19.56 22.79
C TYR A 138 -16.46 19.59 24.30
N ASP A 139 -17.62 19.26 24.89
CA ASP A 139 -17.88 19.38 26.32
C ASP A 139 -17.51 18.11 27.10
N GLY A 140 -17.19 17.03 26.42
CA GLY A 140 -16.73 15.83 27.10
C GLY A 140 -16.35 14.65 26.24
N PHE A 141 -15.19 14.05 26.55
CA PHE A 141 -14.69 12.79 26.03
C PHE A 141 -13.60 12.23 26.96
N TYR A 142 -13.20 10.98 26.73
CA TYR A 142 -12.06 10.36 27.40
C TYR A 142 -10.93 10.21 26.41
N SER A 143 -9.82 10.91 26.64
CA SER A 143 -8.61 10.80 25.83
C SER A 143 -7.99 9.42 26.02
N VAL A 144 -7.63 8.76 24.93
CA VAL A 144 -6.76 7.59 24.92
C VAL A 144 -5.36 8.02 24.61
N ILE A 145 -4.48 7.96 25.59
CA ILE A 145 -3.06 8.17 25.38
C ILE A 145 -2.49 6.90 24.76
N ARG A 146 -1.84 7.07 23.61
CA ARG A 146 -1.24 6.00 22.83
C ARG A 146 0.29 6.08 22.94
N ASN A 147 0.91 4.99 23.32
CA ASN A 147 2.35 4.76 23.25
C ASN A 147 2.57 3.48 22.43
N ASP A 148 2.26 3.58 21.16
CA ASP A 148 2.35 2.43 20.27
C ASP A 148 3.79 2.26 19.79
N ALA A 149 4.18 1.02 19.59
CA ALA A 149 5.49 0.70 19.05
C ALA A 149 5.39 -0.50 18.10
N ARG A 150 6.11 -0.40 17.00
CA ARG A 150 6.18 -1.47 16.00
C ARG A 150 7.63 -1.79 15.69
N THR A 151 7.95 -3.07 15.66
CA THR A 151 9.17 -3.58 15.03
C THR A 151 8.80 -4.47 13.86
N GLN A 152 9.51 -4.33 12.76
CA GLN A 152 9.38 -5.14 11.58
C GLN A 152 10.76 -5.64 11.19
N GLU A 153 10.92 -6.96 11.15
CA GLU A 153 12.12 -7.63 10.69
C GLU A 153 11.81 -8.35 9.38
N ALA A 154 12.69 -8.24 8.39
CA ALA A 154 12.52 -8.91 7.12
C ALA A 154 13.87 -9.33 6.52
N ASP A 155 13.96 -10.59 6.14
CA ASP A 155 15.08 -11.17 5.42
C ASP A 155 14.71 -11.42 3.97
N LEU A 156 15.59 -11.01 3.05
CA LEU A 156 15.50 -11.37 1.64
C LEU A 156 16.75 -12.11 1.21
N THR A 157 16.57 -13.27 0.62
CA THR A 157 17.65 -14.04 0.00
C THR A 157 17.31 -14.32 -1.46
N THR A 158 18.23 -14.00 -2.39
CA THR A 158 18.10 -14.42 -3.79
C THR A 158 19.39 -15.07 -4.27
N VAL A 159 19.25 -16.06 -5.15
CA VAL A 159 20.36 -16.71 -5.83
C VAL A 159 19.99 -16.91 -7.29
N GLY A 160 20.89 -16.53 -8.19
CA GLY A 160 20.75 -16.70 -9.64
C GLY A 160 21.90 -17.49 -10.23
N VAL A 161 21.61 -18.25 -11.27
CA VAL A 161 22.59 -18.94 -12.11
C VAL A 161 22.21 -18.75 -13.57
N ASN A 162 23.06 -18.08 -14.33
CA ASN A 162 22.91 -17.92 -15.78
C ASN A 162 24.06 -18.65 -16.49
N ALA A 163 23.76 -19.35 -17.57
CA ALA A 163 24.74 -20.02 -18.40
C ALA A 163 24.46 -19.75 -19.88
N GLU A 164 25.38 -19.08 -20.54
CA GLU A 164 25.33 -18.79 -21.97
C GLU A 164 26.33 -19.70 -22.72
N TYR A 165 25.85 -20.39 -23.76
CA TYR A 165 26.66 -21.27 -24.59
C TYR A 165 26.53 -20.94 -26.08
N ILE A 166 27.66 -20.53 -26.72
CA ILE A 166 27.76 -20.31 -28.15
C ILE A 166 27.81 -21.66 -28.85
N LEU A 167 26.64 -22.10 -29.35
CA LEU A 167 26.48 -23.40 -30.02
C LEU A 167 27.29 -23.44 -31.32
N ASN A 168 27.17 -22.38 -32.13
CA ASN A 168 27.92 -22.17 -33.39
C ASN A 168 27.90 -20.66 -33.72
N ASP A 169 28.42 -20.30 -34.90
CA ASP A 169 28.57 -18.90 -35.36
C ASP A 169 27.24 -18.14 -35.42
N ASN A 170 26.10 -18.82 -35.48
CA ASN A 170 24.78 -18.21 -35.64
C ASN A 170 23.85 -18.40 -34.39
N TRP A 171 24.14 -19.32 -33.50
CA TRP A 171 23.23 -19.68 -32.43
C TRP A 171 23.88 -19.67 -31.05
N THR A 172 23.19 -19.05 -30.09
CA THR A 172 23.53 -19.04 -28.69
C THR A 172 22.36 -19.66 -27.90
N LEU A 173 22.67 -20.52 -26.93
CA LEU A 173 21.74 -21.09 -25.97
C LEU A 173 21.97 -20.42 -24.63
N GLU A 174 20.90 -20.15 -23.90
CA GLU A 174 20.94 -19.53 -22.57
C GLU A 174 20.06 -20.35 -21.63
N PHE A 175 20.57 -20.62 -20.46
CA PHE A 175 19.82 -21.19 -19.33
C PHE A 175 19.94 -20.24 -18.15
N ASP A 176 18.81 -19.98 -17.49
CA ASP A 176 18.73 -19.15 -16.30
C ASP A 176 17.89 -19.86 -15.24
N TYR A 177 18.39 -19.87 -14.00
CA TYR A 177 17.67 -20.30 -12.82
C TYR A 177 17.80 -19.20 -11.76
N SER A 178 16.69 -18.82 -11.16
CA SER A 178 16.69 -17.93 -10.01
C SER A 178 15.73 -18.41 -8.94
N THR A 179 16.14 -18.24 -7.69
CA THR A 179 15.31 -18.46 -6.52
C THR A 179 15.36 -17.26 -5.60
N GLY A 180 14.23 -16.94 -4.97
CA GLY A 180 14.10 -15.85 -4.02
C GLY A 180 13.19 -16.23 -2.88
N LYS A 181 13.59 -15.85 -1.66
CA LYS A 181 12.79 -16.03 -0.46
C LYS A 181 12.75 -14.75 0.35
N VAL A 182 11.55 -14.40 0.85
CA VAL A 182 11.32 -13.31 1.80
C VAL A 182 10.60 -13.86 3.01
N GLU A 183 11.14 -13.63 4.20
CA GLU A 183 10.46 -13.84 5.47
C GLU A 183 10.30 -12.47 6.15
N LYS A 184 9.10 -12.18 6.68
CA LYS A 184 8.83 -10.92 7.35
C LYS A 184 7.95 -11.13 8.57
N ASP A 185 8.45 -10.67 9.73
CA ASP A 185 7.78 -10.69 11.01
C ASP A 185 7.49 -9.28 11.50
N ILE A 186 6.29 -9.07 12.01
CA ILE A 186 5.86 -7.79 12.56
C ILE A 186 5.37 -7.98 13.98
N ILE A 187 5.80 -7.13 14.89
CA ILE A 187 5.22 -6.94 16.21
C ILE A 187 4.75 -5.48 16.28
N ASP A 188 3.44 -5.25 16.31
CA ASP A 188 2.84 -3.92 16.40
C ASP A 188 1.99 -3.83 17.67
N VAL A 189 2.53 -3.22 18.72
CA VAL A 189 1.92 -3.07 20.03
C VAL A 189 1.14 -1.76 20.07
N GLU A 190 -0.15 -1.86 20.28
CA GLU A 190 -1.00 -0.75 20.67
C GLU A 190 -1.14 -0.75 22.18
N SER A 191 -0.88 0.38 22.83
CA SER A 191 -0.94 0.51 24.28
C SER A 191 -1.88 1.65 24.68
N TYR A 192 -2.77 1.39 25.63
CA TYR A 192 -3.81 2.32 26.05
C TYR A 192 -3.58 2.80 27.47
N SER A 193 -3.59 4.12 27.64
CA SER A 193 -3.57 4.76 28.96
C SER A 193 -4.48 5.99 28.97
N GLY A 194 -4.86 6.43 30.15
CA GLY A 194 -5.77 7.56 30.35
C GLY A 194 -6.21 7.73 31.80
N VAL A 195 -7.32 8.38 32.04
CA VAL A 195 -7.85 8.72 33.38
C VAL A 195 -8.51 7.54 34.12
N GLY A 196 -8.09 6.33 33.82
CA GLY A 196 -8.62 5.09 34.40
C GLY A 196 -9.48 4.31 33.41
N ARG A 197 -9.81 3.08 33.79
CA ARG A 197 -10.52 2.10 32.97
C ARG A 197 -11.94 2.52 32.66
N ALA A 198 -12.44 2.23 31.44
CA ALA A 198 -13.85 2.38 31.09
C ALA A 198 -14.76 1.61 32.06
N GLY A 199 -15.92 2.20 32.38
CA GLY A 199 -16.88 1.63 33.34
C GLY A 199 -16.60 1.99 34.79
N ILE A 200 -15.48 2.61 35.15
CA ILE A 200 -15.24 3.14 36.50
C ILE A 200 -15.90 4.52 36.64
N ASP A 201 -16.74 4.68 37.65
CA ASP A 201 -17.41 5.96 37.93
C ASP A 201 -16.46 7.03 38.48
N GLY A 202 -16.78 8.30 38.18
CA GLY A 202 -16.06 9.47 38.71
C GLY A 202 -14.74 9.81 38.03
N ARG A 203 -14.46 9.21 36.89
CA ARG A 203 -13.30 9.63 36.07
C ARG A 203 -13.49 11.06 35.55
N PRO A 204 -12.45 11.89 35.56
CA PRO A 204 -12.53 13.23 34.98
C PRO A 204 -12.71 13.15 33.45
N ILE A 205 -13.56 14.04 32.92
CA ILE A 205 -13.87 14.13 31.50
C ILE A 205 -13.02 15.27 30.93
N THR A 206 -12.40 15.06 29.77
CA THR A 206 -11.67 16.11 29.00
C THR A 206 -12.65 16.91 28.17
N ALA A 207 -12.41 18.23 28.10
CA ALA A 207 -13.12 19.17 27.22
C ALA A 207 -12.09 20.05 26.50
N ARG A 208 -12.34 20.38 25.24
CA ARG A 208 -11.41 21.21 24.43
C ARG A 208 -12.16 22.09 23.44
N SER A 209 -11.62 23.29 23.20
CA SER A 209 -11.91 24.06 22.00
C SER A 209 -11.05 23.55 20.84
N TRP A 210 -11.53 23.71 19.62
CA TRP A 210 -10.79 23.36 18.41
C TRP A 210 -11.06 24.30 17.25
N GLU A 211 -10.11 24.41 16.34
CA GLU A 211 -10.19 25.17 15.10
C GLU A 211 -9.55 24.38 13.97
N MET A 212 -10.24 24.25 12.83
CA MET A 212 -9.72 23.62 11.64
C MET A 212 -8.67 24.49 10.97
N THR A 213 -7.57 23.89 10.55
CA THR A 213 -6.50 24.51 9.77
C THR A 213 -6.28 23.74 8.47
N THR A 214 -5.35 24.19 7.63
CA THR A 214 -4.95 23.47 6.41
C THR A 214 -4.20 22.15 6.68
N THR A 215 -3.79 21.90 7.92
CA THR A 215 -3.01 20.71 8.32
C THR A 215 -3.74 19.85 9.37
N GLY A 216 -5.03 20.07 9.57
CA GLY A 216 -5.83 19.36 10.57
C GLY A 216 -6.43 20.29 11.63
N ALA A 217 -6.98 19.77 12.71
CA ALA A 217 -7.49 20.56 13.82
C ALA A 217 -6.38 20.93 14.81
N VAL A 218 -6.48 22.14 15.37
CA VAL A 218 -5.65 22.60 16.49
C VAL A 218 -6.54 22.81 17.70
N TYR A 219 -6.13 22.32 18.84
CA TYR A 219 -6.90 22.31 20.09
C TYR A 219 -6.40 23.38 21.07
N SER A 220 -7.30 23.81 21.93
CA SER A 220 -7.03 24.77 23.00
C SER A 220 -7.98 24.54 24.18
N ASP A 221 -7.79 25.27 25.25
CA ASP A 221 -8.63 25.15 26.44
C ASP A 221 -10.11 25.43 26.14
N HIS A 222 -10.98 24.64 26.74
CA HIS A 222 -12.42 24.87 26.71
C HIS A 222 -12.77 26.15 27.49
N PRO A 223 -13.76 26.97 27.05
CA PRO A 223 -14.07 28.26 27.66
C PRO A 223 -14.42 28.22 29.16
N SER A 224 -14.89 27.10 29.68
CA SER A 224 -15.39 26.97 31.06
C SER A 224 -15.00 25.68 31.79
N ILE A 225 -14.46 24.71 31.11
CA ILE A 225 -14.06 23.42 31.68
C ILE A 225 -12.54 23.28 31.55
N ALA A 226 -11.83 23.08 32.66
CA ALA A 226 -10.40 22.88 32.61
C ALA A 226 -10.10 21.51 31.93
N PRO A 227 -9.12 21.45 31.01
CA PRO A 227 -8.70 20.19 30.42
C PRO A 227 -8.07 19.28 31.48
N VAL A 228 -8.16 17.97 31.24
CA VAL A 228 -7.40 16.98 32.02
C VAL A 228 -5.91 17.12 31.70
N ASP A 229 -5.07 17.15 32.74
CA ASP A 229 -3.62 17.13 32.57
C ASP A 229 -3.16 15.69 32.21
N LEU A 230 -2.81 15.51 30.95
CA LEU A 230 -2.37 14.20 30.40
C LEU A 230 -0.88 13.90 30.72
N THR A 231 -0.22 14.78 31.48
CA THR A 231 1.16 14.61 31.95
C THR A 231 1.25 14.28 33.44
N ASP A 232 0.12 14.23 34.15
CA ASP A 232 0.06 13.94 35.59
C ASP A 232 0.14 12.42 35.85
N GLU A 233 1.30 11.94 36.30
CA GLU A 233 1.56 10.54 36.64
C GLU A 233 0.64 10.00 37.76
N SER A 234 0.08 10.88 38.59
CA SER A 234 -0.85 10.47 39.65
C SER A 234 -2.26 10.20 39.11
N LEU A 235 -2.61 10.81 37.99
CA LEU A 235 -3.94 10.76 37.37
C LEU A 235 -3.99 9.74 36.24
N ILE A 236 -2.96 9.68 35.40
CA ILE A 236 -2.93 8.82 34.23
C ILE A 236 -2.56 7.39 34.61
N ARG A 237 -3.36 6.44 34.13
CA ARG A 237 -3.27 5.01 34.47
C ARG A 237 -3.02 4.19 33.21
N LEU A 238 -2.30 3.08 33.33
CA LEU A 238 -2.21 2.05 32.31
C LEU A 238 -3.51 1.23 32.35
N ALA A 239 -4.47 1.66 31.58
CA ALA A 239 -5.79 1.06 31.48
C ALA A 239 -6.54 1.63 30.29
N GLY A 240 -7.34 0.81 29.58
CA GLY A 240 -8.17 1.26 28.48
C GLY A 240 -9.25 2.25 28.93
N PRO A 241 -9.20 3.54 28.56
CA PRO A 241 -10.20 4.52 28.95
C PRO A 241 -11.49 4.40 28.15
N GLN A 242 -11.48 3.68 27.04
CA GLN A 242 -12.63 3.31 26.21
C GLN A 242 -13.00 1.84 26.42
N ALA A 243 -14.26 1.48 26.19
CA ALA A 243 -14.75 0.11 26.35
C ALA A 243 -14.37 -0.79 25.15
N TRP A 244 -13.10 -0.77 24.75
CA TRP A 244 -12.57 -1.63 23.71
C TRP A 244 -12.13 -2.96 24.34
N GLY A 245 -12.93 -3.98 24.22
CA GLY A 245 -12.63 -5.28 24.79
C GLY A 245 -13.31 -6.40 24.04
N ALA A 246 -13.18 -7.59 24.57
CA ALA A 246 -13.81 -8.78 24.02
C ALA A 246 -14.34 -9.69 25.15
N PRO A 247 -15.37 -10.52 24.89
CA PRO A 247 -15.94 -11.43 25.90
C PRO A 247 -14.89 -12.33 26.56
N ILE A 248 -13.86 -12.71 25.84
CA ILE A 248 -12.81 -13.61 26.31
C ILE A 248 -11.91 -13.02 27.41
N ILE A 249 -11.81 -11.68 27.48
CA ILE A 249 -11.07 -10.98 28.55
C ILE A 249 -12.01 -10.35 29.59
N GLY A 250 -13.32 -10.58 29.47
CA GLY A 250 -14.35 -9.89 30.21
C GLY A 250 -14.94 -8.71 29.44
N ALA A 251 -16.00 -8.10 29.98
CA ALA A 251 -16.68 -6.99 29.29
C ALA A 251 -15.96 -5.64 29.42
N ASP A 252 -14.88 -5.58 30.18
CA ASP A 252 -14.15 -4.35 30.45
C ASP A 252 -13.11 -4.08 29.35
N ALA A 253 -12.65 -2.83 29.28
CA ALA A 253 -11.68 -2.37 28.31
C ALA A 253 -10.34 -3.10 28.45
N GLN A 254 -9.75 -3.48 27.37
CA GLN A 254 -8.36 -3.98 27.26
C GLN A 254 -7.35 -2.85 27.55
N ASP A 255 -6.12 -3.22 27.94
CA ASP A 255 -5.05 -2.27 28.21
C ASP A 255 -4.12 -2.05 27.01
N GLY A 256 -4.30 -2.84 25.98
CA GLY A 256 -3.60 -2.78 24.71
C GLY A 256 -3.98 -3.90 23.79
N PHE A 257 -3.35 -3.92 22.64
CA PHE A 257 -3.47 -4.97 21.64
C PHE A 257 -2.12 -5.19 20.97
N VAL A 258 -1.82 -6.41 20.54
CA VAL A 258 -0.65 -6.66 19.69
C VAL A 258 -1.08 -7.35 18.40
N ASN A 259 -0.66 -6.79 17.28
CA ASN A 259 -0.73 -7.42 15.98
C ASN A 259 0.62 -8.07 15.67
N GLN A 260 0.60 -9.33 15.26
CA GLN A 260 1.80 -10.13 14.99
C GLN A 260 1.66 -10.90 13.67
N PRO A 261 1.41 -10.20 12.54
CA PRO A 261 1.36 -10.88 11.25
C PRO A 261 2.75 -11.32 10.78
N ASN A 262 2.78 -12.53 10.20
CA ASN A 262 3.95 -13.13 9.60
C ASN A 262 3.70 -13.31 8.09
N TYR A 263 4.74 -13.12 7.28
CA TYR A 263 4.68 -13.30 5.83
C TYR A 263 5.86 -14.14 5.36
N GLU A 264 5.58 -15.05 4.44
CA GLU A 264 6.59 -15.84 3.74
C GLU A 264 6.26 -15.80 2.24
N GLU A 265 7.25 -15.45 1.41
CA GLU A 265 7.14 -15.48 -0.04
C GLU A 265 8.33 -16.21 -0.62
N ASP A 266 8.05 -17.19 -1.49
CA ASP A 266 9.04 -17.96 -2.24
C ASP A 266 8.79 -17.79 -3.75
N LEU A 267 9.87 -17.74 -4.53
CA LEU A 267 9.82 -17.66 -5.99
C LEU A 267 10.95 -18.48 -6.60
N ASP A 268 10.61 -19.42 -7.46
CA ASP A 268 11.54 -20.16 -8.29
C ASP A 268 11.26 -19.90 -9.77
N THR A 269 12.29 -19.60 -10.55
CA THR A 269 12.16 -19.36 -11.99
C THR A 269 13.20 -20.12 -12.77
N TYR A 270 12.78 -20.81 -13.82
CA TYR A 270 13.63 -21.53 -14.79
C TYR A 270 13.36 -20.97 -16.17
N ARG A 271 14.40 -20.59 -16.88
CA ARG A 271 14.31 -20.09 -18.25
C ARG A 271 15.31 -20.81 -19.14
N PHE A 272 14.86 -21.13 -20.35
CA PHE A 272 15.71 -21.64 -21.41
C PHE A 272 15.44 -20.88 -22.71
N ASP A 273 16.48 -20.39 -23.35
CA ASP A 273 16.44 -19.59 -24.57
C ASP A 273 17.36 -20.15 -25.65
N ALA A 274 16.93 -19.97 -26.90
CA ALA A 274 17.77 -20.07 -28.08
C ALA A 274 17.66 -18.75 -28.88
N LYS A 275 18.80 -18.10 -29.11
CA LYS A 275 18.90 -16.85 -29.88
C LYS A 275 19.76 -17.11 -31.12
N GLY A 276 19.33 -16.67 -32.28
CA GLY A 276 20.07 -16.95 -33.48
C GLY A 276 19.93 -15.88 -34.54
N TYR A 277 20.98 -15.78 -35.39
CA TYR A 277 20.97 -15.00 -36.60
C TYR A 277 20.35 -15.84 -37.72
N VAL A 278 19.42 -15.25 -38.46
CA VAL A 278 18.72 -15.88 -39.58
C VAL A 278 18.64 -14.86 -40.73
N GLU A 279 18.56 -15.35 -41.97
CA GLU A 279 18.40 -14.54 -43.18
C GLU A 279 17.13 -14.94 -43.92
N TRP A 280 15.97 -14.44 -43.47
CA TRP A 280 14.66 -14.74 -44.09
C TRP A 280 14.02 -13.45 -44.63
N GLY A 281 14.61 -12.88 -45.68
CA GLY A 281 14.15 -11.62 -46.24
C GLY A 281 14.40 -10.44 -45.29
N VAL A 282 13.37 -9.90 -44.68
CA VAL A 282 13.46 -8.79 -43.70
C VAL A 282 13.77 -9.26 -42.27
N VAL A 283 13.75 -10.57 -42.02
CA VAL A 283 14.04 -11.15 -40.70
C VAL A 283 15.55 -11.45 -40.64
N THR A 284 16.19 -10.87 -39.64
CA THR A 284 17.65 -10.97 -39.42
C THR A 284 18.02 -11.73 -38.15
N GLY A 285 17.09 -11.90 -37.23
CA GLY A 285 17.30 -12.64 -36.01
C GLY A 285 16.03 -13.33 -35.53
N MET A 286 16.24 -14.36 -34.73
CA MET A 286 15.15 -15.10 -34.06
C MET A 286 15.55 -15.42 -32.62
N SER A 287 14.62 -15.30 -31.70
CA SER A 287 14.73 -15.80 -30.33
C SER A 287 13.49 -16.62 -29.99
N ALA A 288 13.67 -17.73 -29.30
CA ALA A 288 12.57 -18.52 -28.79
C ALA A 288 12.96 -19.13 -27.43
N GLY A 289 12.03 -19.19 -26.52
CA GLY A 289 12.31 -19.71 -25.18
C GLY A 289 11.07 -20.15 -24.43
N VAL A 290 11.36 -20.76 -23.29
CA VAL A 290 10.36 -21.18 -22.30
C VAL A 290 10.79 -20.69 -20.92
N ILE A 291 9.80 -20.22 -20.14
CA ILE A 291 9.98 -19.80 -18.75
C ILE A 291 8.96 -20.59 -17.92
N TYR A 292 9.42 -21.21 -16.85
CA TYR A 292 8.57 -21.76 -15.80
C TYR A 292 8.87 -20.98 -14.51
N SER A 293 7.81 -20.51 -13.85
CA SER A 293 7.90 -19.79 -12.59
C SER A 293 6.88 -20.36 -11.62
N ASP A 294 7.33 -20.61 -10.39
CA ASP A 294 6.53 -21.08 -9.26
C ASP A 294 6.68 -20.06 -8.13
N ARG A 295 5.57 -19.52 -7.65
CA ARG A 295 5.52 -18.52 -6.58
C ARG A 295 4.50 -18.87 -5.54
N SER A 296 4.89 -18.79 -4.27
CA SER A 296 4.00 -18.95 -3.12
C SER A 296 4.06 -17.74 -2.20
N LYS A 297 2.93 -17.37 -1.63
CA LYS A 297 2.82 -16.36 -0.57
C LYS A 297 1.92 -16.86 0.53
N THR A 298 2.44 -16.90 1.75
CA THR A 298 1.69 -17.20 2.96
C THR A 298 1.64 -15.98 3.88
N LYS A 299 0.46 -15.71 4.43
CA LYS A 299 0.23 -14.74 5.50
C LYS A 299 -0.46 -15.43 6.67
N GLU A 300 0.09 -15.25 7.87
CA GLU A 300 -0.58 -15.57 9.12
C GLU A 300 -0.89 -14.27 9.88
N ASN A 301 -2.16 -13.98 10.12
CA ASN A 301 -2.61 -12.77 10.82
C ASN A 301 -2.81 -13.06 12.32
N ASN A 302 -1.72 -13.13 13.08
CA ASN A 302 -1.72 -13.35 14.52
C ASN A 302 -2.00 -12.04 15.28
N GLY A 303 -2.55 -12.15 16.50
CA GLY A 303 -2.75 -11.01 17.40
C GLY A 303 -3.30 -11.41 18.75
N ALA A 304 -3.18 -10.53 19.74
CA ALA A 304 -3.66 -10.81 21.09
C ALA A 304 -4.15 -9.54 21.81
N TYR A 305 -5.18 -9.69 22.62
CA TYR A 305 -5.59 -8.70 23.61
C TYR A 305 -4.57 -8.65 24.75
N LEU A 306 -4.20 -7.45 25.15
CA LEU A 306 -3.23 -7.22 26.23
C LEU A 306 -3.97 -6.72 27.48
N THR A 307 -3.69 -7.36 28.63
CA THR A 307 -4.20 -6.93 29.95
C THR A 307 -3.05 -6.80 30.94
N ALA A 308 -3.01 -5.69 31.67
CA ALA A 308 -2.01 -5.44 32.71
C ALA A 308 -2.21 -6.37 33.93
N PRO A 309 -1.19 -6.59 34.78
CA PRO A 309 -1.28 -7.50 35.93
C PRO A 309 -2.40 -7.14 36.93
N SER A 310 -2.81 -5.88 36.98
CA SER A 310 -3.88 -5.39 37.85
C SER A 310 -5.29 -5.55 37.26
N TYR A 311 -5.39 -6.01 35.99
CA TYR A 311 -6.69 -6.19 35.33
C TYR A 311 -7.67 -7.04 36.17
N PRO A 312 -8.94 -6.64 36.30
CA PRO A 312 -9.64 -5.48 35.73
C PRO A 312 -9.48 -4.14 36.49
N GLY A 313 -8.62 -4.03 37.49
CA GLY A 313 -8.25 -2.78 38.11
C GLY A 313 -7.28 -1.96 37.30
N ASP A 314 -7.01 -0.72 37.72
CA ASP A 314 -6.04 0.17 37.07
C ASP A 314 -4.63 -0.05 37.61
N ALA A 315 -3.61 0.19 36.77
CA ALA A 315 -2.21 0.22 37.16
C ALA A 315 -1.63 1.63 37.00
N ALA A 316 -0.62 1.97 37.81
CA ALA A 316 0.30 3.06 37.46
C ALA A 316 1.07 2.66 36.19
N ILE A 317 1.44 3.65 35.38
CA ILE A 317 2.30 3.41 34.24
C ILE A 317 3.68 3.01 34.78
N PRO A 318 4.24 1.84 34.40
CA PRO A 318 5.60 1.48 34.79
C PRO A 318 6.62 2.32 34.01
N ASP A 319 7.70 2.71 34.70
CA ASP A 319 8.91 3.29 34.08
C ASP A 319 8.62 4.43 33.08
N VAL A 320 7.93 5.49 33.56
CA VAL A 320 7.63 6.69 32.77
C VAL A 320 8.94 7.29 32.22
N LEU A 321 9.01 7.45 30.90
CA LEU A 321 10.17 7.99 30.20
C LEU A 321 10.20 9.54 30.20
N GLY A 322 9.08 10.19 30.51
CA GLY A 322 8.90 11.63 30.48
C GLY A 322 7.65 12.06 29.75
N VAL A 323 7.67 13.27 29.20
CA VAL A 323 6.56 13.88 28.46
C VAL A 323 6.93 14.07 26.99
N VAL A 324 6.01 13.72 26.10
CA VAL A 324 6.11 14.02 24.67
C VAL A 324 5.16 15.16 24.36
N PRO A 325 5.66 16.32 23.86
CA PRO A 325 4.82 17.44 23.48
C PRO A 325 4.04 17.14 22.20
N LEU A 326 2.81 17.62 22.13
CA LEU A 326 1.95 17.57 20.95
C LEU A 326 1.58 18.99 20.49
N ASP A 327 2.54 19.90 20.54
CA ASP A 327 2.37 21.32 20.22
C ASP A 327 1.79 21.54 18.81
N PHE A 328 2.05 20.62 17.88
CA PHE A 328 1.55 20.71 16.50
C PHE A 328 0.01 20.63 16.40
N ILE A 329 -0.64 20.08 17.42
CA ILE A 329 -2.11 20.11 17.58
C ILE A 329 -2.55 20.97 18.77
N GLY A 330 -1.65 21.76 19.38
CA GLY A 330 -1.98 22.68 20.47
C GLY A 330 -2.19 22.00 21.84
N ILE A 331 -1.66 20.81 22.05
CA ILE A 331 -1.74 20.07 23.32
C ILE A 331 -0.35 20.00 23.95
N ASP A 332 -0.21 20.40 25.23
CA ASP A 332 1.07 20.52 25.95
C ASP A 332 1.89 19.21 25.97
N GLY A 333 1.22 18.06 26.06
CA GLY A 333 1.88 16.76 25.95
C GLY A 333 1.16 15.62 26.64
N ILE A 334 1.81 14.47 26.57
CA ILE A 334 1.35 13.19 27.14
C ILE A 334 2.49 12.47 27.84
N LEU A 335 2.16 11.57 28.78
CA LEU A 335 3.17 10.67 29.38
C LEU A 335 3.66 9.65 28.35
N ALA A 336 4.98 9.44 28.33
CA ALA A 336 5.66 8.48 27.48
C ALA A 336 6.17 7.28 28.28
N TYR A 337 6.03 6.08 27.70
CA TYR A 337 6.57 4.83 28.24
C TYR A 337 6.89 3.85 27.10
N ASP A 338 7.61 2.77 27.44
CA ASP A 338 8.05 1.75 26.46
C ASP A 338 7.04 0.57 26.42
N SER A 339 6.06 0.65 25.54
CA SER A 339 5.03 -0.39 25.39
C SER A 339 5.58 -1.69 24.80
N LEU A 340 6.54 -1.61 23.85
CA LEU A 340 7.17 -2.78 23.26
C LEU A 340 8.01 -3.53 24.29
N GLY A 341 8.82 -2.81 25.08
CA GLY A 341 9.58 -3.40 26.17
C GLY A 341 8.69 -4.03 27.25
N LEU A 342 7.55 -3.42 27.59
CA LEU A 342 6.56 -4.02 28.49
C LEU A 342 6.00 -5.31 27.89
N PHE A 343 5.65 -5.33 26.60
CA PHE A 343 5.16 -6.55 25.94
C PHE A 343 6.23 -7.64 25.91
N GLN A 344 7.42 -7.34 25.45
CA GLN A 344 8.54 -8.30 25.32
C GLN A 344 9.02 -8.85 26.67
N SER A 345 8.91 -8.07 27.75
CA SER A 345 9.23 -8.53 29.10
C SER A 345 8.17 -9.46 29.71
N GLY A 346 7.02 -9.62 29.03
CA GLY A 346 5.90 -10.41 29.54
C GLY A 346 5.13 -9.70 30.68
N TYR A 347 5.17 -8.38 30.73
CA TYR A 347 4.40 -7.59 31.69
C TYR A 347 2.89 -7.77 31.48
N TYR A 348 2.44 -7.81 30.21
CA TYR A 348 1.05 -8.05 29.88
C TYR A 348 0.72 -9.55 29.85
N THR A 349 -0.52 -9.88 30.20
CA THR A 349 -1.12 -11.16 29.79
C THR A 349 -1.68 -10.99 28.38
N ALA A 350 -1.21 -11.80 27.44
CA ALA A 350 -1.68 -11.85 26.06
C ALA A 350 -2.74 -12.94 25.90
N THR A 351 -3.95 -12.56 25.43
CA THR A 351 -5.04 -13.48 25.15
C THR A 351 -5.26 -13.55 23.63
N ASP A 352 -5.14 -14.74 23.05
CA ASP A 352 -5.19 -14.95 21.59
C ASP A 352 -6.50 -14.41 20.99
N ALA A 353 -6.35 -13.47 20.07
CA ALA A 353 -7.48 -12.83 19.41
C ALA A 353 -8.17 -13.72 18.37
N LYS A 354 -7.51 -14.77 17.86
CA LYS A 354 -8.10 -15.76 16.93
C LYS A 354 -9.36 -16.40 17.50
N LEU A 355 -9.48 -16.44 18.83
CA LEU A 355 -10.62 -17.05 19.50
C LEU A 355 -11.92 -16.29 19.31
N VAL A 356 -11.86 -14.98 19.05
CA VAL A 356 -13.06 -14.10 18.98
C VAL A 356 -13.02 -13.08 17.82
N GLN A 357 -11.86 -12.88 17.18
CA GLN A 357 -11.73 -12.00 16.02
C GLN A 357 -11.68 -12.84 14.74
N ASN A 358 -12.75 -12.74 13.96
CA ASN A 358 -12.90 -13.49 12.70
C ASN A 358 -11.83 -13.12 11.66
N ASP A 359 -11.35 -11.87 11.68
CA ASP A 359 -10.33 -11.35 10.78
C ASP A 359 -8.95 -12.01 10.98
N ARG A 360 -8.65 -12.60 12.14
CA ARG A 360 -7.36 -13.28 12.35
C ARG A 360 -7.20 -14.48 11.42
N LEU A 361 -8.15 -15.40 11.44
CA LEU A 361 -8.19 -16.53 10.52
C LEU A 361 -8.72 -16.12 9.13
N GLY A 362 -9.67 -15.19 9.08
CA GLY A 362 -10.23 -14.67 7.83
C GLY A 362 -9.27 -13.81 7.00
N ASP A 363 -8.07 -13.50 7.50
CA ASP A 363 -6.99 -12.82 6.78
C ASP A 363 -5.67 -13.62 6.88
N SER A 364 -5.78 -14.93 7.13
CA SER A 364 -4.67 -15.89 7.07
C SER A 364 -4.88 -16.80 5.87
N TYR A 365 -3.91 -16.87 4.96
CA TYR A 365 -4.04 -17.56 3.67
C TYR A 365 -2.70 -17.96 3.08
N THR A 366 -2.74 -18.87 2.10
CA THR A 366 -1.65 -19.16 1.16
C THR A 366 -2.17 -19.00 -0.26
N VAL A 367 -1.40 -18.36 -1.10
CA VAL A 367 -1.65 -18.23 -2.55
C VAL A 367 -0.45 -18.77 -3.30
N ASP A 368 -0.69 -19.72 -4.19
CA ASP A 368 0.30 -20.35 -5.05
C ASP A 368 0.00 -20.00 -6.51
N GLU A 369 1.03 -19.72 -7.30
CA GLU A 369 0.92 -19.37 -8.71
C GLU A 369 2.02 -20.06 -9.52
N GLU A 370 1.61 -20.94 -10.44
CA GLU A 370 2.50 -21.57 -11.40
C GLU A 370 2.30 -20.97 -12.81
N LEU A 371 3.39 -20.64 -13.47
CA LEU A 371 3.38 -20.01 -14.79
C LEU A 371 4.26 -20.74 -15.76
N LEU A 372 3.70 -21.10 -16.91
CA LEU A 372 4.45 -21.63 -18.02
C LEU A 372 4.31 -20.70 -19.23
N THR A 373 5.40 -20.03 -19.58
CA THR A 373 5.44 -19.07 -20.70
C THR A 373 6.28 -19.61 -21.85
N PHE A 374 5.70 -19.61 -23.04
CA PHE A 374 6.43 -19.84 -24.31
C PHE A 374 6.47 -18.52 -25.06
N TYR A 375 7.61 -18.20 -25.67
CA TYR A 375 7.73 -17.02 -26.49
C TYR A 375 8.58 -17.24 -27.72
N THR A 376 8.32 -16.39 -28.74
CA THR A 376 9.18 -16.24 -29.91
C THR A 376 9.19 -14.79 -30.36
N LYS A 377 10.37 -14.35 -30.81
CA LYS A 377 10.63 -13.00 -31.31
C LYS A 377 11.44 -13.09 -32.60
N PHE A 378 11.09 -12.29 -33.59
CA PHE A 378 11.86 -12.12 -34.84
C PHE A 378 12.34 -10.67 -34.91
N ASP A 379 13.63 -10.49 -35.13
CA ASP A 379 14.25 -9.20 -35.38
C ASP A 379 14.12 -8.86 -36.85
N LEU A 380 13.78 -7.60 -37.16
CA LEU A 380 13.43 -7.10 -38.46
C LEU A 380 14.38 -5.98 -38.88
N GLU A 381 14.87 -6.07 -40.12
CA GLU A 381 15.62 -4.99 -40.79
C GLU A 381 15.14 -4.85 -42.21
N MET A 382 14.83 -3.62 -42.62
CA MET A 382 14.38 -3.34 -43.98
C MET A 382 14.71 -1.91 -44.41
N GLU A 383 14.87 -1.70 -45.70
CA GLU A 383 14.99 -0.38 -46.32
C GLU A 383 13.75 -0.10 -47.20
N VAL A 384 13.14 1.06 -47.01
CA VAL A 384 12.00 1.54 -47.77
C VAL A 384 12.35 2.92 -48.35
N GLY A 385 12.79 2.95 -49.61
CA GLY A 385 13.39 4.12 -50.19
C GLY A 385 14.75 4.40 -49.52
N ASP A 386 14.89 5.62 -48.96
CA ASP A 386 16.10 6.02 -48.24
C ASP A 386 15.96 5.86 -46.72
N ILE A 387 14.86 5.25 -46.26
CA ILE A 387 14.55 5.09 -44.82
C ILE A 387 14.97 3.69 -44.40
N TYR A 388 15.87 3.63 -43.40
CA TYR A 388 16.23 2.39 -42.71
C TYR A 388 15.28 2.14 -41.54
N ILE A 389 14.64 0.96 -41.51
CA ILE A 389 13.69 0.53 -40.50
C ILE A 389 14.22 -0.72 -39.82
N ARG A 390 14.29 -0.70 -38.51
CA ARG A 390 14.61 -1.86 -37.68
C ARG A 390 13.53 -2.07 -36.64
N GLY A 391 13.39 -3.29 -36.14
CA GLY A 391 12.44 -3.57 -35.10
C GLY A 391 12.35 -5.03 -34.77
N ASN A 392 11.24 -5.40 -34.12
CA ASN A 392 10.94 -6.80 -33.84
C ASN A 392 9.43 -7.03 -33.82
N VAL A 393 9.06 -8.27 -34.05
CA VAL A 393 7.70 -8.81 -33.83
C VAL A 393 7.82 -10.07 -32.98
N GLY A 394 6.94 -10.21 -32.01
CA GLY A 394 6.97 -11.34 -31.10
C GLY A 394 5.60 -11.72 -30.57
N VAL A 395 5.54 -12.88 -29.96
CA VAL A 395 4.38 -13.35 -29.21
C VAL A 395 4.83 -14.13 -27.98
N GLN A 396 4.14 -13.90 -26.88
CA GLN A 396 4.23 -14.72 -25.67
C GLN A 396 2.89 -15.43 -25.47
N VAL A 397 2.95 -16.68 -24.99
CA VAL A 397 1.78 -17.45 -24.54
C VAL A 397 2.05 -17.83 -23.10
N VAL A 398 1.27 -17.28 -22.19
CA VAL A 398 1.39 -17.51 -20.76
C VAL A 398 0.25 -18.41 -20.31
N ASN A 399 0.57 -19.58 -19.77
CA ASN A 399 -0.40 -20.44 -19.09
C ASN A 399 -0.18 -20.25 -17.60
N ALA A 400 -1.23 -19.91 -16.89
CA ALA A 400 -1.22 -19.70 -15.44
C ALA A 400 -2.16 -20.69 -14.76
N ASP A 401 -1.70 -21.27 -13.66
CA ASP A 401 -2.47 -22.01 -12.66
C ASP A 401 -2.29 -21.28 -11.34
N GLN A 402 -3.38 -20.74 -10.79
CA GLN A 402 -3.37 -20.07 -9.49
C GLN A 402 -4.32 -20.79 -8.55
N GLN A 403 -3.83 -21.07 -7.34
CA GLN A 403 -4.58 -21.71 -6.27
C GLN A 403 -4.42 -20.91 -4.99
N SER A 404 -5.44 -20.92 -4.16
CA SER A 404 -5.38 -20.30 -2.85
C SER A 404 -6.16 -21.10 -1.80
N THR A 405 -5.64 -21.08 -0.58
CA THR A 405 -6.24 -21.73 0.58
C THR A 405 -6.34 -20.75 1.74
N GLY A 406 -7.37 -20.90 2.56
CA GLY A 406 -7.62 -20.01 3.70
C GLY A 406 -8.85 -20.46 4.48
N PHE A 407 -9.56 -19.52 5.10
CA PHE A 407 -10.69 -19.81 5.95
C PHE A 407 -11.89 -18.91 5.63
N SER A 408 -13.08 -19.49 5.65
CA SER A 408 -14.33 -18.75 5.83
C SER A 408 -14.64 -18.67 7.33
N THR A 409 -14.84 -17.47 7.84
CA THR A 409 -14.98 -17.23 9.28
C THR A 409 -16.30 -16.56 9.62
N THR A 410 -16.85 -16.94 10.77
CA THR A 410 -18.04 -16.35 11.39
C THR A 410 -17.93 -16.50 12.91
N SER A 411 -18.90 -16.00 13.67
CA SER A 411 -18.99 -16.19 15.11
C SER A 411 -20.10 -17.16 15.48
N ASP A 412 -19.88 -17.97 16.51
CA ASP A 412 -20.92 -18.80 17.12
C ASP A 412 -21.79 -18.02 18.15
N ALA A 413 -22.72 -18.73 18.80
CA ALA A 413 -23.64 -18.13 19.78
C ALA A 413 -22.94 -17.56 21.05
N ASP A 414 -21.74 -17.99 21.34
CA ASP A 414 -20.90 -17.51 22.43
C ASP A 414 -19.95 -16.39 22.00
N GLY A 415 -20.02 -15.96 20.72
CA GLY A 415 -19.14 -14.96 20.12
C GLY A 415 -17.74 -15.49 19.80
N MET A 416 -17.55 -16.82 19.80
CA MET A 416 -16.28 -17.44 19.46
C MET A 416 -16.13 -17.61 17.94
N THR A 417 -14.94 -17.44 17.43
CA THR A 417 -14.64 -17.61 16.00
C THR A 417 -14.87 -19.07 15.57
N VAL A 418 -15.66 -19.25 14.55
CA VAL A 418 -15.80 -20.51 13.80
C VAL A 418 -15.14 -20.35 12.44
N ALA A 419 -14.15 -21.19 12.14
CA ALA A 419 -13.43 -21.15 10.89
C ALA A 419 -13.58 -22.47 10.12
N VAL A 420 -13.89 -22.38 8.83
CA VAL A 420 -13.98 -23.51 7.92
C VAL A 420 -12.94 -23.34 6.83
N PRO A 421 -12.07 -24.34 6.57
CA PRO A 421 -11.11 -24.27 5.47
C PRO A 421 -11.82 -24.08 4.13
N VAL A 422 -11.31 -23.18 3.31
CA VAL A 422 -11.78 -22.91 1.95
C VAL A 422 -10.61 -22.85 0.99
N SER A 423 -10.89 -23.11 -0.29
CA SER A 423 -9.90 -23.00 -1.37
C SER A 423 -10.59 -22.48 -2.63
N GLY A 424 -9.82 -21.84 -3.48
CA GLY A 424 -10.28 -21.36 -4.79
C GLY A 424 -9.09 -21.19 -5.72
N GLY A 425 -9.34 -20.81 -6.96
CA GLY A 425 -8.29 -20.60 -7.94
C GLY A 425 -8.84 -20.44 -9.35
N ALA A 426 -7.95 -20.19 -10.31
CA ALA A 426 -8.28 -20.07 -11.72
C ALA A 426 -7.13 -20.54 -12.62
N ASP A 427 -7.51 -21.17 -13.73
CA ASP A 427 -6.61 -21.48 -14.85
C ASP A 427 -6.91 -20.53 -16.00
N TYR A 428 -5.89 -19.94 -16.61
CA TYR A 428 -6.07 -19.09 -17.78
C TYR A 428 -4.86 -19.12 -18.71
N THR A 429 -5.09 -18.68 -19.95
CA THR A 429 -4.04 -18.57 -20.97
C THR A 429 -4.12 -17.20 -21.63
N ASP A 430 -3.01 -16.46 -21.57
CA ASP A 430 -2.86 -15.18 -22.25
C ASP A 430 -1.96 -15.29 -23.47
N VAL A 431 -2.39 -14.63 -24.56
CA VAL A 431 -1.61 -14.50 -25.79
C VAL A 431 -1.26 -13.03 -25.98
N LEU A 432 0.04 -12.71 -25.95
CA LEU A 432 0.58 -11.36 -25.87
C LEU A 432 1.43 -11.06 -27.10
N PRO A 433 0.83 -10.63 -28.24
CA PRO A 433 1.57 -10.20 -29.41
C PRO A 433 2.19 -8.82 -29.18
N THR A 434 3.38 -8.59 -29.77
CA THR A 434 4.08 -7.31 -29.77
C THR A 434 4.68 -7.00 -31.12
N LEU A 435 4.72 -5.72 -31.49
CA LEU A 435 5.42 -5.18 -32.65
C LEU A 435 6.11 -3.88 -32.25
N ASN A 436 7.41 -3.78 -32.50
CA ASN A 436 8.17 -2.55 -32.30
C ASN A 436 8.94 -2.23 -33.57
N LEU A 437 8.84 -0.99 -34.05
CA LEU A 437 9.54 -0.49 -35.23
C LEU A 437 10.21 0.84 -34.91
N SER A 438 11.39 1.05 -35.46
CA SER A 438 12.13 2.30 -35.38
C SER A 438 12.65 2.64 -36.77
N ALA A 439 12.27 3.81 -37.28
CA ALA A 439 12.70 4.32 -38.59
C ALA A 439 13.55 5.56 -38.42
N GLU A 440 14.73 5.57 -39.01
CA GLU A 440 15.54 6.79 -39.16
C GLU A 440 15.07 7.55 -40.39
N VAL A 441 14.26 8.59 -40.18
CA VAL A 441 13.58 9.36 -41.25
C VAL A 441 14.45 10.47 -41.82
N ALA A 442 15.46 10.90 -41.05
CA ALA A 442 16.54 11.79 -41.44
C ALA A 442 17.72 11.59 -40.48
N GLU A 443 18.88 12.14 -40.79
CA GLU A 443 20.08 12.04 -39.93
C GLU A 443 19.74 12.50 -38.50
N GLY A 444 19.92 11.60 -37.54
CA GLY A 444 19.61 11.84 -36.12
C GLY A 444 18.11 11.99 -35.77
N GLN A 445 17.20 11.70 -36.72
CA GLN A 445 15.74 11.80 -36.50
C GLN A 445 15.07 10.44 -36.62
N PHE A 446 14.42 10.03 -35.55
CA PHE A 446 13.78 8.74 -35.44
C PHE A 446 12.28 8.86 -35.21
N VAL A 447 11.53 7.99 -35.88
CA VAL A 447 10.12 7.72 -35.57
C VAL A 447 10.03 6.30 -35.04
N ARG A 448 9.46 6.14 -33.84
CA ARG A 448 9.20 4.84 -33.22
C ARG A 448 7.74 4.55 -33.19
N PHE A 449 7.41 3.30 -33.38
CA PHE A 449 6.04 2.79 -33.34
C PHE A 449 6.03 1.46 -32.60
N ALA A 450 5.13 1.33 -31.59
CA ALA A 450 4.94 0.09 -30.88
C ALA A 450 3.45 -0.24 -30.75
N LEU A 451 3.14 -1.52 -30.91
CA LEU A 451 1.84 -2.12 -30.61
C LEU A 451 2.05 -3.34 -29.72
N GLY A 452 1.18 -3.55 -28.75
CA GLY A 452 1.25 -4.74 -27.93
C GLY A 452 -0.01 -4.98 -27.12
N LYS A 453 -0.23 -6.22 -26.77
CA LYS A 453 -1.11 -6.62 -25.68
C LYS A 453 -0.27 -6.86 -24.44
N VAL A 454 -0.60 -6.20 -23.33
CA VAL A 454 0.13 -6.27 -22.07
C VAL A 454 -0.79 -6.72 -20.94
N ILE A 455 -0.21 -7.41 -19.97
CA ILE A 455 -0.91 -7.84 -18.75
C ILE A 455 -0.12 -7.44 -17.51
N SER A 456 -0.84 -7.30 -16.40
CA SER A 456 -0.26 -7.19 -15.06
C SER A 456 -1.05 -8.09 -14.12
N ARG A 457 -0.33 -8.97 -13.41
CA ARG A 457 -1.00 -9.92 -12.52
C ARG A 457 -1.65 -9.26 -11.31
N PRO A 458 -2.72 -9.90 -10.76
CA PRO A 458 -3.34 -9.45 -9.53
C PRO A 458 -2.34 -9.45 -8.37
N ARG A 459 -2.62 -8.66 -7.36
CA ARG A 459 -1.92 -8.79 -6.07
C ARG A 459 -2.31 -10.12 -5.43
N MET A 460 -1.33 -10.85 -4.90
CA MET A 460 -1.61 -12.15 -4.26
C MET A 460 -2.54 -12.00 -3.05
N ASP A 461 -2.49 -10.87 -2.34
CA ASP A 461 -3.40 -10.57 -1.22
C ASP A 461 -4.88 -10.54 -1.65
N ASP A 462 -5.15 -10.08 -2.87
CA ASP A 462 -6.52 -9.96 -3.41
C ASP A 462 -7.05 -11.32 -3.89
N MET A 463 -6.15 -12.30 -4.17
CA MET A 463 -6.50 -13.64 -4.61
C MET A 463 -6.80 -14.62 -3.46
N ARG A 464 -6.79 -14.20 -2.20
CA ARG A 464 -7.14 -15.05 -1.07
C ARG A 464 -8.59 -15.56 -1.19
N PRO A 465 -8.90 -16.81 -0.79
CA PRO A 465 -10.26 -17.36 -0.87
C PRO A 465 -11.09 -17.03 0.38
N ASN A 466 -10.50 -16.33 1.34
CA ASN A 466 -11.09 -16.05 2.65
C ASN A 466 -12.37 -15.24 2.53
N THR A 467 -13.35 -15.57 3.38
CA THR A 467 -14.59 -14.79 3.55
C THR A 467 -14.83 -14.58 5.05
N GLN A 468 -15.16 -13.36 5.41
CA GLN A 468 -15.54 -12.99 6.79
C GLN A 468 -17.00 -12.57 6.78
N ALA A 469 -17.81 -13.12 7.68
CA ALA A 469 -19.18 -12.73 7.89
C ALA A 469 -19.30 -11.93 9.20
N SER A 470 -19.99 -10.81 9.14
CA SER A 470 -20.27 -9.93 10.28
C SER A 470 -21.76 -9.67 10.42
N PHE A 471 -22.23 -9.53 11.65
CA PHE A 471 -23.61 -9.23 11.97
C PHE A 471 -23.70 -8.00 12.89
N ALA A 472 -24.47 -7.00 12.50
CA ALA A 472 -24.68 -5.80 13.29
C ALA A 472 -25.92 -5.96 14.17
N PHE A 473 -25.73 -5.89 15.49
CA PHE A 473 -26.81 -5.98 16.50
C PHE A 473 -27.56 -4.64 16.68
N ASN A 474 -27.91 -3.99 15.57
CA ASN A 474 -28.64 -2.73 15.54
C ASN A 474 -30.07 -2.97 15.05
N ASP A 475 -31.06 -2.68 15.87
CA ASP A 475 -32.48 -2.95 15.58
C ASP A 475 -32.97 -2.30 14.28
N ASN A 476 -32.45 -1.12 13.92
CA ASN A 476 -32.80 -0.47 12.65
C ASN A 476 -32.26 -1.26 11.44
N GLN A 477 -31.06 -1.82 11.54
CA GLN A 477 -30.48 -2.66 10.50
C GLN A 477 -31.16 -4.04 10.44
N ILE A 478 -31.47 -4.64 11.59
CA ILE A 478 -32.13 -5.94 11.68
C ILE A 478 -33.52 -5.90 11.04
N THR A 479 -34.23 -4.80 11.17
CA THR A 479 -35.56 -4.60 10.57
C THR A 479 -35.53 -4.05 9.16
N SER A 480 -34.35 -3.70 8.63
CA SER A 480 -34.17 -3.23 7.25
C SER A 480 -34.36 -4.38 6.25
N THR A 481 -35.10 -4.11 5.18
CA THR A 481 -35.21 -5.02 4.03
C THR A 481 -34.22 -4.71 2.91
N ASP A 482 -33.45 -3.63 3.09
CA ASP A 482 -32.42 -3.22 2.17
C ASP A 482 -31.10 -3.93 2.54
N PRO A 483 -30.51 -4.76 1.66
CA PRO A 483 -29.27 -5.48 1.98
C PRO A 483 -28.06 -4.58 2.28
N GLU A 484 -28.01 -3.38 1.71
CA GLU A 484 -26.91 -2.43 1.96
C GLU A 484 -27.00 -1.78 3.34
N ASN A 485 -28.21 -1.69 3.88
CA ASN A 485 -28.51 -1.17 5.20
C ASN A 485 -29.02 -2.26 6.16
N GLY A 486 -28.83 -3.52 5.81
CA GLY A 486 -29.18 -4.68 6.60
C GLY A 486 -28.14 -5.01 7.67
N PRO A 487 -28.41 -6.05 8.50
CA PRO A 487 -27.49 -6.44 9.58
C PRO A 487 -26.28 -7.24 9.09
N TRP A 488 -26.31 -7.77 7.88
CA TRP A 488 -25.27 -8.63 7.34
C TRP A 488 -24.26 -7.85 6.52
N SER A 489 -23.00 -8.08 6.78
CA SER A 489 -21.89 -7.55 6.00
C SER A 489 -20.72 -8.52 6.02
N GLY A 490 -19.71 -8.28 5.17
CA GLY A 490 -18.55 -9.12 5.15
C GLY A 490 -17.42 -8.55 4.29
N SER A 491 -16.31 -9.29 4.27
CA SER A 491 -15.19 -9.06 3.34
C SER A 491 -14.73 -10.38 2.75
N SER A 492 -14.24 -10.34 1.51
CA SER A 492 -13.74 -11.51 0.80
C SER A 492 -12.57 -11.10 -0.11
N GLY A 493 -11.63 -12.01 -0.34
CA GLY A 493 -10.80 -11.93 -1.52
C GLY A 493 -11.51 -12.54 -2.74
N ASN A 494 -10.79 -12.64 -3.86
CA ASN A 494 -11.29 -13.26 -5.07
C ASN A 494 -10.22 -14.15 -5.72
N PRO A 495 -10.25 -15.46 -5.47
CA PRO A 495 -9.23 -16.38 -6.01
C PRO A 495 -9.33 -16.57 -7.53
N GLU A 496 -10.40 -16.09 -8.17
CA GLU A 496 -10.63 -16.21 -9.61
C GLU A 496 -10.18 -14.97 -10.40
N LEU A 497 -9.52 -13.99 -9.76
CA LEU A 497 -9.03 -12.78 -10.43
C LEU A 497 -8.10 -13.12 -11.59
N LYS A 498 -8.36 -12.49 -12.73
CA LYS A 498 -7.49 -12.56 -13.91
C LYS A 498 -6.61 -11.34 -14.00
N PRO A 499 -5.50 -11.39 -14.76
CA PRO A 499 -4.62 -10.24 -14.93
C PRO A 499 -5.35 -8.98 -15.44
N LEU A 500 -4.88 -7.82 -15.00
CA LEU A 500 -5.17 -6.56 -15.70
C LEU A 500 -4.66 -6.69 -17.13
N GLU A 501 -5.47 -6.28 -18.11
CA GLU A 501 -5.15 -6.43 -19.52
C GLU A 501 -5.36 -5.12 -20.26
N ALA A 502 -4.43 -4.77 -21.17
CA ALA A 502 -4.59 -3.64 -22.06
C ALA A 502 -3.97 -3.89 -23.44
N ASN A 503 -4.59 -3.32 -24.49
CA ASN A 503 -3.97 -3.14 -25.79
C ASN A 503 -3.27 -1.77 -25.79
N GLN A 504 -2.02 -1.74 -26.18
CA GLN A 504 -1.18 -0.54 -26.11
C GLN A 504 -0.70 -0.12 -27.50
N LEU A 505 -0.74 1.20 -27.75
CA LEU A 505 -0.15 1.87 -28.91
C LEU A 505 0.77 2.97 -28.39
N ASP A 506 2.00 3.00 -28.90
CA ASP A 506 2.99 4.04 -28.64
C ASP A 506 3.55 4.57 -29.96
N ILE A 507 3.65 5.88 -30.08
CA ILE A 507 4.30 6.58 -31.21
C ILE A 507 5.22 7.64 -30.63
N ALA A 508 6.49 7.65 -31.06
CA ALA A 508 7.44 8.66 -30.62
C ALA A 508 8.23 9.23 -31.82
N TYR A 509 8.53 10.51 -31.73
CA TYR A 509 9.49 11.20 -32.57
C TYR A 509 10.65 11.72 -31.73
N GLU A 510 11.87 11.44 -32.15
CA GLU A 510 13.10 11.83 -31.49
C GLU A 510 14.00 12.55 -32.51
N ASN A 511 14.60 13.67 -32.08
CA ASN A 511 15.58 14.39 -32.87
C ASN A 511 16.84 14.68 -32.05
N TYR A 512 17.94 14.03 -32.40
CA TYR A 512 19.26 14.16 -31.80
C TYR A 512 20.07 15.14 -32.64
N PHE A 513 20.17 16.39 -32.24
CA PHE A 513 20.82 17.47 -32.99
C PHE A 513 22.24 17.74 -32.51
N SER A 514 22.73 17.09 -31.46
CA SER A 514 24.11 17.04 -31.00
C SER A 514 24.38 15.81 -30.17
N ASP A 515 25.62 15.57 -29.74
CA ASP A 515 26.02 14.40 -28.93
C ASP A 515 25.26 14.29 -27.62
N THR A 516 24.84 15.42 -27.04
CA THR A 516 24.15 15.50 -25.76
C THR A 516 22.79 16.23 -25.84
N GLY A 517 22.49 16.82 -27.00
CA GLY A 517 21.30 17.60 -27.27
C GLY A 517 20.25 16.81 -28.05
N TYR A 518 19.03 16.73 -27.50
CA TYR A 518 17.91 16.10 -28.18
C TYR A 518 16.56 16.69 -27.73
N VAL A 519 15.55 16.46 -28.55
CA VAL A 519 14.13 16.63 -28.20
C VAL A 519 13.36 15.38 -28.60
N ALA A 520 12.41 14.99 -27.76
CA ALA A 520 11.52 13.87 -28.03
C ALA A 520 10.09 14.23 -27.67
N ALA A 521 9.15 13.71 -28.46
CA ALA A 521 7.72 13.78 -28.20
C ALA A 521 7.12 12.40 -28.41
N SER A 522 6.35 11.91 -27.43
CA SER A 522 5.65 10.64 -27.55
C SER A 522 4.15 10.81 -27.30
N PHE A 523 3.39 9.94 -27.92
CA PHE A 523 1.97 9.71 -27.66
C PHE A 523 1.78 8.25 -27.29
N PHE A 524 1.00 7.99 -26.25
CA PHE A 524 0.60 6.64 -25.89
C PHE A 524 -0.91 6.54 -25.70
N TYR A 525 -1.43 5.36 -25.99
CA TYR A 525 -2.82 4.99 -25.76
C TYR A 525 -2.88 3.54 -25.24
N LYS A 526 -3.52 3.35 -24.10
CA LYS A 526 -3.82 2.03 -23.51
C LYS A 526 -5.31 1.84 -23.46
N ASP A 527 -5.81 0.88 -24.20
CA ASP A 527 -7.20 0.42 -24.19
C ASP A 527 -7.32 -0.72 -23.18
N ILE A 528 -7.78 -0.39 -21.99
CA ILE A 528 -7.88 -1.32 -20.86
C ILE A 528 -9.06 -2.28 -21.12
N LYS A 529 -8.80 -3.57 -21.07
CA LYS A 529 -9.76 -4.65 -21.31
C LYS A 529 -10.16 -5.38 -20.04
N ASN A 530 -9.31 -5.32 -19.04
CA ASN A 530 -9.57 -5.86 -17.72
C ASN A 530 -8.89 -4.99 -16.67
N TRP A 531 -9.67 -4.42 -15.75
CA TRP A 531 -9.21 -3.66 -14.60
C TRP A 531 -9.83 -4.21 -13.34
N HIS A 532 -9.15 -4.05 -12.20
CA HIS A 532 -9.64 -4.47 -10.89
C HIS A 532 -10.23 -3.29 -10.13
N ARG A 533 -11.36 -3.53 -9.47
CA ARG A 533 -11.97 -2.58 -8.55
C ARG A 533 -12.40 -3.23 -7.26
N ASP A 534 -12.16 -2.53 -6.17
CA ASP A 534 -12.83 -2.79 -4.91
C ASP A 534 -14.31 -2.44 -5.03
N THR A 535 -15.16 -3.39 -4.71
CA THR A 535 -16.61 -3.23 -4.81
C THR A 535 -17.32 -4.12 -3.80
N SER A 536 -18.63 -4.03 -3.73
CA SER A 536 -19.46 -4.87 -2.89
C SER A 536 -20.25 -5.87 -3.74
N VAL A 537 -20.26 -7.11 -3.25
CA VAL A 537 -21.04 -8.21 -3.84
C VAL A 537 -22.17 -8.57 -2.88
N LEU A 538 -23.38 -8.66 -3.42
CA LEU A 538 -24.54 -9.10 -2.65
C LEU A 538 -24.45 -10.61 -2.36
N THR A 539 -24.39 -10.97 -1.07
CA THR A 539 -24.19 -12.36 -0.61
C THR A 539 -25.32 -12.79 0.33
N ASP A 540 -25.69 -14.07 0.25
CA ASP A 540 -26.68 -14.70 1.13
C ASP A 540 -25.99 -15.31 2.36
N PHE A 541 -26.33 -14.82 3.54
CA PHE A 541 -25.82 -15.25 4.84
C PHE A 541 -26.75 -16.24 5.56
N SER A 542 -27.76 -16.81 4.91
CA SER A 542 -28.69 -17.74 5.54
C SER A 542 -28.02 -18.99 6.15
N ASP A 543 -26.89 -19.43 5.55
CA ASP A 543 -26.14 -20.59 6.00
C ASP A 543 -25.35 -20.36 7.32
N VAL A 544 -25.06 -19.09 7.65
CA VAL A 544 -24.34 -18.70 8.88
C VAL A 544 -25.29 -18.11 9.93
N TYR A 545 -26.59 -18.08 9.65
CA TYR A 545 -27.59 -17.55 10.60
C TYR A 545 -27.81 -18.47 11.79
N ILE A 546 -27.66 -17.92 12.99
CA ILE A 546 -27.95 -18.57 14.27
C ILE A 546 -29.14 -17.86 14.93
N PRO A 547 -30.33 -18.49 15.03
CA PRO A 547 -31.56 -17.82 15.49
C PRO A 547 -31.46 -17.18 16.89
N ASP A 548 -30.75 -17.80 17.82
CA ASP A 548 -30.65 -17.33 19.22
C ASP A 548 -29.56 -16.26 19.40
N LEU A 549 -28.68 -16.06 18.39
CA LEU A 549 -27.63 -15.05 18.40
C LEU A 549 -28.01 -13.85 17.53
N HIS A 550 -28.33 -14.10 16.26
CA HIS A 550 -28.53 -13.06 15.26
C HIS A 550 -29.95 -12.52 15.29
N GLN A 551 -30.27 -11.74 16.34
CA GLN A 551 -31.59 -11.16 16.58
C GLN A 551 -31.48 -9.75 17.15
N GLY A 552 -32.56 -8.98 17.05
CA GLY A 552 -32.67 -7.67 17.63
C GLY A 552 -32.85 -7.69 19.15
N SER A 553 -32.81 -6.53 19.78
CA SER A 553 -32.93 -6.36 21.25
C SER A 553 -34.24 -6.91 21.84
N GLU A 554 -35.28 -6.98 21.02
CA GLU A 554 -36.60 -7.56 21.40
C GLU A 554 -36.85 -8.95 20.76
N GLY A 555 -35.77 -9.61 20.26
CA GLY A 555 -35.85 -10.92 19.62
C GLY A 555 -36.36 -10.89 18.16
N GLN A 556 -36.24 -9.75 17.47
CA GLN A 556 -36.61 -9.65 16.05
C GLN A 556 -35.62 -10.44 15.19
N THR A 557 -36.17 -11.25 14.29
CA THR A 557 -35.40 -11.92 13.25
C THR A 557 -35.00 -10.92 12.16
N PRO A 558 -33.78 -11.05 11.54
CA PRO A 558 -33.40 -10.23 10.40
C PRO A 558 -34.44 -10.23 9.28
N ALA A 559 -34.81 -9.05 8.80
CA ALA A 559 -35.77 -8.90 7.70
C ALA A 559 -35.20 -9.39 6.35
N THR A 560 -33.88 -9.44 6.22
CA THR A 560 -33.18 -10.03 5.06
C THR A 560 -31.96 -10.82 5.54
N PHE A 561 -31.61 -11.88 4.81
CA PHE A 561 -30.36 -12.61 4.95
C PHE A 561 -29.33 -12.22 3.88
N LEU A 562 -29.68 -11.29 2.99
CA LEU A 562 -28.76 -10.72 2.02
C LEU A 562 -27.97 -9.59 2.68
N GLY A 563 -26.70 -9.51 2.38
CA GLY A 563 -25.81 -8.45 2.85
C GLY A 563 -24.69 -8.15 1.86
N SER A 564 -23.98 -7.08 2.11
CA SER A 564 -22.91 -6.57 1.25
C SER A 564 -21.57 -7.13 1.69
N VAL A 565 -20.86 -7.81 0.80
CA VAL A 565 -19.49 -8.32 1.00
C VAL A 565 -18.53 -7.51 0.14
N GLY A 566 -17.61 -6.80 0.78
CA GLY A 566 -16.51 -6.11 0.10
C GLY A 566 -15.57 -7.14 -0.54
N SER A 567 -15.27 -6.98 -1.83
CA SER A 567 -14.39 -7.86 -2.59
C SER A 567 -13.72 -7.10 -3.74
N VAL A 568 -12.67 -7.68 -4.31
CA VAL A 568 -12.04 -7.19 -5.54
C VAL A 568 -12.64 -7.94 -6.71
N LEU A 569 -13.17 -7.22 -7.68
CA LEU A 569 -13.66 -7.78 -8.94
C LEU A 569 -12.82 -7.31 -10.11
N ASP A 570 -12.75 -8.12 -11.15
CA ASP A 570 -12.17 -7.81 -12.45
C ASP A 570 -13.26 -7.58 -13.52
N GLY A 571 -12.84 -7.30 -14.77
CA GLY A 571 -13.75 -7.12 -15.90
C GLY A 571 -14.17 -5.68 -16.20
N PHE A 572 -13.57 -4.69 -15.53
CA PHE A 572 -13.84 -3.27 -15.83
C PHE A 572 -13.01 -2.81 -17.02
N GLU A 573 -13.62 -2.08 -17.95
CA GLU A 573 -12.95 -1.55 -19.13
C GLU A 573 -12.64 -0.06 -18.97
N GLY A 574 -11.70 0.45 -19.77
CA GLY A 574 -11.35 1.86 -19.72
C GLY A 574 -10.21 2.24 -20.65
N TYR A 575 -9.59 3.37 -20.41
CA TYR A 575 -8.44 3.82 -21.17
C TYR A 575 -7.50 4.70 -20.35
N VAL A 576 -6.22 4.73 -20.78
CA VAL A 576 -5.24 5.74 -20.40
C VAL A 576 -4.58 6.24 -21.67
N ARG A 577 -4.47 7.56 -21.84
CA ARG A 577 -3.77 8.17 -22.98
C ARG A 577 -3.01 9.41 -22.56
N GLY A 578 -1.99 9.75 -23.30
CA GLY A 578 -1.23 10.95 -22.99
C GLY A 578 -0.15 11.29 -24.00
N TYR A 579 0.50 12.42 -23.71
CA TYR A 579 1.66 12.92 -24.44
C TYR A 579 2.79 13.14 -23.46
N GLU A 580 3.99 12.79 -23.89
CA GLU A 580 5.23 13.06 -23.17
C GLU A 580 6.15 13.89 -24.02
N LEU A 581 6.68 14.94 -23.47
CA LEU A 581 7.65 15.82 -24.09
C LEU A 581 8.92 15.82 -23.25
N GLN A 582 10.07 15.64 -23.85
CA GLN A 582 11.34 15.73 -23.14
C GLN A 582 12.44 16.28 -24.03
N GLY A 583 13.44 16.88 -23.41
CA GLY A 583 14.59 17.37 -24.14
C GLY A 583 15.77 17.71 -23.25
N SER A 584 16.96 17.63 -23.86
CA SER A 584 18.23 18.06 -23.31
C SER A 584 18.81 19.14 -24.20
N LEU A 585 19.12 20.28 -23.62
CA LEU A 585 19.73 21.41 -24.33
C LEU A 585 21.09 21.74 -23.70
N PRO A 586 22.20 21.38 -24.32
CA PRO A 586 23.54 21.82 -23.93
C PRO A 586 23.72 23.33 -24.14
N GLY A 587 24.36 23.98 -23.19
CA GLY A 587 24.53 25.46 -23.21
C GLY A 587 25.40 25.96 -24.37
N GLU A 588 26.40 25.18 -24.80
CA GLU A 588 27.25 25.52 -25.90
C GLU A 588 26.51 25.73 -27.24
N LEU A 589 25.35 25.08 -27.40
CA LEU A 589 24.49 25.31 -28.58
C LEU A 589 23.85 26.70 -28.62
N LEU A 590 23.74 27.35 -27.46
CA LEU A 590 23.24 28.71 -27.35
C LEU A 590 24.36 29.72 -27.46
N HIS A 591 25.51 29.45 -26.82
CA HIS A 591 26.70 30.32 -26.88
C HIS A 591 27.91 29.59 -26.27
N ASP A 592 29.10 29.73 -26.87
CA ASP A 592 30.36 29.08 -26.45
C ASP A 592 30.69 29.34 -24.96
N SER A 593 30.34 30.50 -24.39
CA SER A 593 30.58 30.80 -22.97
C SER A 593 29.70 30.02 -22.00
N LEU A 594 28.73 29.27 -22.51
CA LEU A 594 27.86 28.38 -21.73
C LEU A 594 28.27 26.92 -21.81
N GLU A 595 29.49 26.66 -22.28
CA GLU A 595 30.10 25.32 -22.26
C GLU A 595 30.06 24.74 -20.84
N GLY A 596 29.67 23.49 -20.72
CA GLY A 596 29.44 22.80 -19.44
C GLY A 596 28.08 23.03 -18.80
N PHE A 597 27.35 24.05 -19.18
CA PHE A 597 25.96 24.22 -18.73
C PHE A 597 24.99 23.40 -19.58
N GLY A 598 23.90 22.93 -18.95
CA GLY A 598 22.82 22.29 -19.67
C GLY A 598 21.50 22.33 -18.93
N LEU A 599 20.45 22.12 -19.69
CA LEU A 599 19.08 22.04 -19.21
C LEU A 599 18.44 20.75 -19.70
N PHE A 600 17.94 19.95 -18.79
CA PHE A 600 17.04 18.85 -19.09
C PHE A 600 15.63 19.23 -18.62
N ALA A 601 14.62 18.99 -19.47
CA ALA A 601 13.23 19.22 -19.09
C ALA A 601 12.32 18.11 -19.65
N SER A 602 11.28 17.75 -18.86
CA SER A 602 10.22 16.86 -19.31
C SER A 602 8.85 17.35 -18.83
N ALA A 603 7.84 17.05 -19.63
CA ALA A 603 6.43 17.30 -19.29
C ALA A 603 5.60 16.11 -19.77
N THR A 604 4.70 15.64 -18.91
CA THR A 604 3.74 14.58 -19.22
C THR A 604 2.33 15.11 -19.01
N PHE A 605 1.47 14.85 -19.99
CA PHE A 605 0.04 15.16 -19.96
C PHE A 605 -0.70 13.86 -20.20
N MET A 606 -1.55 13.46 -19.25
CA MET A 606 -2.27 12.20 -19.38
C MET A 606 -3.68 12.31 -18.81
N GLU A 607 -4.57 11.50 -19.34
CA GLU A 607 -5.92 11.30 -18.83
C GLU A 607 -6.27 9.83 -18.90
N GLY A 608 -7.15 9.39 -18.01
CA GLY A 608 -7.62 8.01 -17.98
C GLY A 608 -8.84 7.84 -17.13
N GLU A 609 -9.71 6.95 -17.58
CA GLU A 609 -10.93 6.55 -16.90
C GLU A 609 -11.13 5.04 -17.03
N VAL A 610 -11.75 4.46 -16.02
CA VAL A 610 -12.18 3.07 -15.98
C VAL A 610 -13.62 3.03 -15.51
N ASP A 611 -14.41 2.09 -16.04
CA ASP A 611 -15.81 1.90 -15.66
C ASP A 611 -15.98 1.89 -14.14
N ALA A 612 -16.97 2.62 -13.65
CA ALA A 612 -17.32 2.62 -12.23
C ALA A 612 -17.85 1.24 -11.80
N ALA A 613 -17.53 0.81 -10.59
CA ALA A 613 -18.15 -0.38 -10.02
C ALA A 613 -19.65 -0.13 -9.78
N PRO A 614 -20.49 -1.20 -9.74
CA PRO A 614 -21.96 -1.06 -9.67
C PRO A 614 -22.50 -0.18 -8.54
N THR A 615 -21.74 -0.08 -7.44
CA THR A 615 -22.11 0.71 -6.25
C THR A 615 -21.33 2.04 -6.14
N GLN A 616 -20.56 2.38 -7.17
CA GLN A 616 -19.66 3.55 -7.18
C GLN A 616 -19.96 4.45 -8.40
N THR A 617 -19.56 5.70 -8.31
CA THR A 617 -19.64 6.68 -9.40
C THR A 617 -18.28 7.17 -9.87
N GLU A 618 -17.20 6.82 -9.15
CA GLU A 618 -15.84 7.24 -9.47
C GLU A 618 -15.29 6.45 -10.66
N THR A 619 -14.84 7.17 -11.68
CA THR A 619 -14.25 6.60 -12.91
C THR A 619 -12.76 6.89 -13.03
N ARG A 620 -12.23 7.82 -12.22
CA ARG A 620 -10.79 8.17 -12.25
C ARG A 620 -9.94 6.99 -11.78
N ILE A 621 -8.74 6.92 -12.33
CA ILE A 621 -7.74 5.93 -11.95
C ILE A 621 -6.90 6.45 -10.78
N PRO A 622 -6.84 5.72 -9.65
CA PRO A 622 -6.00 6.12 -8.52
C PRO A 622 -4.52 6.27 -8.91
N GLY A 623 -3.87 7.28 -8.35
CA GLY A 623 -2.46 7.56 -8.61
C GLY A 623 -2.16 8.28 -9.92
N LEU A 624 -3.14 8.49 -10.80
CA LEU A 624 -2.98 9.18 -12.08
C LEU A 624 -3.10 10.69 -11.88
N SER A 625 -2.01 11.43 -12.16
CA SER A 625 -2.00 12.90 -12.22
C SER A 625 -2.08 13.34 -13.67
N GLU A 626 -2.93 14.31 -13.98
CA GLU A 626 -3.12 14.76 -15.35
C GLU A 626 -1.88 15.49 -15.92
N GLU A 627 -1.12 16.17 -15.07
CA GLU A 627 0.08 16.90 -15.46
C GLU A 627 1.25 16.61 -14.52
N SER A 628 2.43 16.38 -15.11
CA SER A 628 3.68 16.33 -14.36
C SER A 628 4.81 17.00 -15.14
N TYR A 629 5.70 17.67 -14.41
CA TYR A 629 6.82 18.44 -14.96
C TYR A 629 8.10 18.12 -14.19
N SER A 630 9.21 18.01 -14.90
CA SER A 630 10.55 17.93 -14.30
C SER A 630 11.49 18.84 -15.07
N MET A 631 12.35 19.54 -14.35
CA MET A 631 13.39 20.38 -14.94
C MET A 631 14.66 20.27 -14.11
N THR A 632 15.79 20.03 -14.78
CA THR A 632 17.11 19.98 -14.16
C THR A 632 18.05 20.91 -14.91
N PHE A 633 18.56 21.90 -14.21
CA PHE A 633 19.67 22.70 -14.67
C PHE A 633 20.97 22.13 -14.13
N PHE A 634 21.99 21.98 -14.96
CA PHE A 634 23.28 21.45 -14.54
C PHE A 634 24.45 22.24 -15.12
N TYR A 635 25.57 22.15 -14.41
CA TYR A 635 26.87 22.59 -14.89
C TYR A 635 27.90 21.51 -14.59
N GLU A 636 28.67 21.13 -15.58
CA GLU A 636 29.72 20.13 -15.47
C GLU A 636 30.96 20.57 -16.23
N SER A 637 32.10 20.68 -15.54
CA SER A 637 33.40 21.03 -16.13
C SER A 637 34.54 20.58 -15.24
N ASP A 638 35.59 19.99 -15.83
CA ASP A 638 36.84 19.63 -15.16
C ASP A 638 36.70 18.84 -13.83
N GLY A 639 35.72 17.95 -13.76
CA GLY A 639 35.41 17.15 -12.56
C GLY A 639 34.60 17.87 -11.48
N PHE A 640 34.16 19.12 -11.75
CA PHE A 640 33.16 19.82 -10.94
C PHE A 640 31.75 19.63 -11.54
N GLU A 641 30.80 19.24 -10.71
CA GLU A 641 29.41 19.08 -11.07
C GLU A 641 28.49 19.86 -10.13
N PHE A 642 27.51 20.56 -10.70
CA PHE A 642 26.47 21.24 -9.95
C PHE A 642 25.10 20.98 -10.63
N ARG A 643 24.09 20.57 -9.86
CA ARG A 643 22.73 20.33 -10.35
C ARG A 643 21.69 20.97 -9.46
N VAL A 644 20.63 21.51 -10.08
CA VAL A 644 19.40 21.94 -9.43
C VAL A 644 18.24 21.34 -10.18
N ALA A 645 17.43 20.57 -9.48
CA ALA A 645 16.25 19.93 -10.05
C ALA A 645 14.97 20.46 -9.37
N ALA A 646 13.92 20.59 -10.16
CA ALA A 646 12.58 20.92 -9.70
C ALA A 646 11.58 19.96 -10.35
N THR A 647 10.64 19.47 -9.57
CA THR A 647 9.54 18.65 -10.06
C THR A 647 8.21 19.22 -9.57
N LYS A 648 7.20 19.14 -10.42
CA LYS A 648 5.80 19.46 -10.08
C LYS A 648 4.92 18.30 -10.56
N ARG A 649 3.98 17.91 -9.75
CA ARG A 649 2.94 16.95 -10.09
C ARG A 649 1.60 17.52 -9.64
N ASP A 650 0.57 17.41 -10.46
CA ASP A 650 -0.78 17.79 -10.09
C ASP A 650 -1.42 16.80 -9.12
N ASP A 651 -2.52 17.20 -8.52
CA ASP A 651 -3.32 16.40 -7.62
C ASP A 651 -3.80 15.11 -8.30
N TYR A 652 -3.95 14.07 -7.53
CA TYR A 652 -4.44 12.76 -8.00
C TYR A 652 -5.30 12.10 -6.93
N LEU A 653 -6.17 11.20 -7.36
CA LEU A 653 -6.92 10.33 -6.44
C LEU A 653 -5.94 9.33 -5.80
N THR A 654 -5.85 9.29 -4.48
CA THR A 654 -4.92 8.39 -3.77
C THR A 654 -5.43 6.96 -3.74
N GLU A 655 -6.69 6.77 -3.37
CA GLU A 655 -7.35 5.48 -3.25
C GLU A 655 -8.83 5.62 -3.57
N GLU A 656 -9.46 4.55 -4.01
CA GLU A 656 -10.91 4.48 -4.17
C GLU A 656 -11.62 4.31 -2.83
N ARG A 657 -10.91 3.79 -1.82
CA ARG A 657 -11.39 3.65 -0.44
C ARG A 657 -10.99 4.86 0.37
N GLY A 658 -11.96 5.59 0.89
CA GLY A 658 -11.69 6.53 1.95
C GLY A 658 -11.29 5.76 3.22
N THR A 659 -10.26 6.21 3.91
CA THR A 659 -9.88 5.69 5.24
C THR A 659 -10.79 6.18 6.34
N SER A 660 -11.96 6.68 6.01
CA SER A 660 -12.87 7.26 6.97
C SER A 660 -13.56 6.20 7.80
N LEU A 661 -13.54 6.38 9.11
CA LEU A 661 -14.22 5.52 10.07
C LEU A 661 -15.70 5.90 10.27
N ALA A 662 -16.10 7.09 9.90
CA ALA A 662 -17.45 7.58 10.14
C ALA A 662 -17.94 8.38 8.95
N LEU A 663 -18.38 7.72 7.93
CA LEU A 663 -19.09 8.38 6.85
C LEU A 663 -20.58 8.23 7.05
N VAL A 664 -21.20 9.35 7.29
CA VAL A 664 -22.64 9.47 7.48
C VAL A 664 -23.40 9.24 6.18
N ASP A 665 -22.71 9.34 5.06
CA ASP A 665 -23.31 9.21 3.73
C ASP A 665 -22.35 8.49 2.79
N ALA A 666 -22.71 7.27 2.41
CA ALA A 666 -21.95 6.45 1.48
C ALA A 666 -21.75 7.13 0.10
N THR A 667 -22.61 8.08 -0.27
CA THR A 667 -22.46 8.85 -1.49
C THR A 667 -21.38 9.95 -1.40
N LYS A 668 -20.87 10.23 -0.19
CA LYS A 668 -19.78 11.18 0.08
C LYS A 668 -18.44 10.50 0.34
N GLN A 669 -18.36 9.19 0.14
CA GLN A 669 -17.14 8.39 0.23
C GLN A 669 -16.15 8.63 -0.92
N GLY A 670 -16.24 9.71 -1.61
CA GLY A 670 -15.13 10.19 -2.39
C GLY A 670 -14.06 10.68 -1.41
N GLY A 671 -13.02 9.88 -1.22
CA GLY A 671 -11.89 10.27 -0.38
C GLY A 671 -11.36 11.63 -0.82
N THR A 672 -11.11 12.45 0.13
CA THR A 672 -10.30 13.65 -0.03
C THR A 672 -8.86 13.29 0.26
#